data_05d63a95c159e36b752ded6eef6c11c2
#
_entry.id   05d63a95c159e36b752ded6eef6c11c2
#
_cell.length_a   1.000
_cell.length_b   1.000
_cell.length_c   1.000
_cell.angle_alpha   90.00
_cell.angle_beta   90.00
_cell.angle_gamma   90.00
#
_symmetry.space_group_name_H-M   'P 1'
#
loop_
_entity.id
_entity.type
_entity.pdbx_description
1 polymer ?
#
loop_
_entity_poly.entity_id
_entity_poly.type
_entity_poly.pdbx_seq_one_letter_code
_entity_poly.pdbx_strand_id
1 'polypeptide(L)'
;MLRKALVSLLTLLLALLFHPNAHAADPCRPLPPATSASFQAQLQTYLDNHCYQTWKHDPKIRTTDGVHPNVQVYYSPTLWTWLTVGNRQAEVPDGALLVKAQFGDSAHPTQLTDWAIMVKDRDGAWDGWYWADLVPSSTPVAKPPSPSPGAVSANAAPSGPKCQAAEYPAGGFGQYCLNCHSSAADSQETFATTRFVNGVAPRALAPNALARVAPLSSFPLEDNIHYRLALEARMILLEGAPVSTAACMVPEQNDHVVVAGKPVGPRKFVTSDQCAACHDASATLTPARPDLPSMLYYLKSPPLKPETVNLSISGEWRFSMMGLAGRDPIFFSQLNSEVTLHGNLKNHPGQGKEFVQDLCLHCHGVMGQRQYHDDTGKFFTRDILQDPNSMYGALARDGVSCTVCHRISAVGLGTPETFTGNFNVGPPDQMNGPYKEVITLPMKNMMGMTPQEGDQIKDSRLCGSCHTIVLPVYRANGEPVLMPNGQQKTFVEQATFLEWLNSEFADNGSNPQSCQDCHMPKTYVDGGATIPLNYKIANIEDNTFPAVDFRAPDKDITLTSRDDYHRHTLLGLNVFALEMFRQFRPELGLYQSDPMLRPSLNTADSVDTAIDMSANTLAKTKTADVKVVSVTKANGQLQIDVRVTNNAGHSFPSGVGFRRAFLDLRVMDGDQVAWASGDVSPKGIIVDGNGRSLVTETFTPKQQRFQEHFWTKNPITREDQVQIYEELEVNPEGFLTTSFIALDHKVKDNRLQPRGWSPKGPYAEETGPEGTCIQGNVCDPDYQNGSGANVVRYVIPLAACRNGACVSAATTVRATLYYQTIPHYYLEQRATDAKGIDTQRLVRFTRDLKVAGTPVDNWVLPIATGGASIP
;
A
#
# COMPACT_ATOMS: atom_id res chain seq x y z
N MET A 1 49.71 -45.44 -34.33
CA MET A 1 48.50 -45.48 -33.56
C MET A 1 48.76 -45.71 -32.07
N LEU A 2 49.75 -46.45 -31.61
CA LEU A 2 50.04 -46.71 -30.18
C LEU A 2 50.43 -45.46 -29.35
N ARG A 3 51.14 -44.47 -29.93
CA ARG A 3 51.55 -43.25 -29.21
C ARG A 3 50.37 -42.30 -28.88
N LYS A 4 49.32 -42.25 -29.71
CA LYS A 4 48.12 -41.43 -29.43
C LYS A 4 47.20 -42.04 -28.33
N ALA A 5 47.15 -43.39 -28.27
CA ALA A 5 46.39 -44.08 -27.22
C ALA A 5 47.04 -43.96 -25.85
N LEU A 6 48.38 -43.94 -25.77
CA LEU A 6 49.09 -43.79 -24.51
C LEU A 6 48.99 -42.38 -23.90
N VAL A 7 48.99 -41.35 -24.76
CA VAL A 7 48.82 -39.95 -24.31
C VAL A 7 47.37 -39.70 -23.84
N SER A 8 46.36 -40.29 -24.51
CA SER A 8 44.95 -40.17 -24.08
C SER A 8 44.66 -40.94 -22.77
N LEU A 9 45.35 -42.08 -22.54
CA LEU A 9 45.22 -42.81 -21.31
C LEU A 9 45.91 -42.10 -20.14
N LEU A 10 47.05 -41.46 -20.37
CA LEU A 10 47.78 -40.69 -19.36
C LEU A 10 47.05 -39.42 -18.98
N THR A 11 46.37 -38.73 -19.92
CA THR A 11 45.52 -37.57 -19.64
C THR A 11 44.22 -37.95 -18.91
N LEU A 12 43.67 -39.15 -19.19
CA LEU A 12 42.50 -39.64 -18.44
C LEU A 12 42.87 -40.06 -17.01
N LEU A 13 44.07 -40.69 -16.82
CA LEU A 13 44.59 -41.03 -15.50
C LEU A 13 44.98 -39.78 -14.66
N LEU A 14 45.57 -38.75 -15.28
CA LEU A 14 45.83 -37.49 -14.59
C LEU A 14 44.53 -36.72 -14.25
N ALA A 15 43.49 -36.79 -15.08
CA ALA A 15 42.17 -36.19 -14.77
C ALA A 15 41.45 -36.91 -13.64
N LEU A 16 41.72 -38.20 -13.40
CA LEU A 16 41.17 -38.97 -12.27
C LEU A 16 41.97 -38.76 -10.97
N LEU A 17 43.18 -38.24 -11.02
CA LEU A 17 43.99 -37.93 -9.84
C LEU A 17 43.87 -36.49 -9.35
N PHE A 18 43.19 -35.59 -10.13
CA PHE A 18 42.87 -34.23 -9.73
C PHE A 18 41.35 -33.98 -9.69
N HIS A 19 40.57 -34.94 -9.20
CA HIS A 19 39.31 -34.56 -8.61
C HIS A 19 39.68 -33.97 -7.24
N PRO A 20 39.46 -32.67 -6.99
CA PRO A 20 39.46 -32.20 -5.62
C PRO A 20 38.33 -33.00 -4.97
N ASN A 21 38.68 -33.84 -4.00
CA ASN A 21 37.69 -34.31 -3.06
C ASN A 21 37.03 -33.03 -2.54
N ALA A 22 35.81 -32.74 -2.97
CA ALA A 22 34.96 -31.80 -2.31
C ALA A 22 34.72 -32.42 -0.94
N HIS A 23 35.62 -32.14 0.00
CA HIS A 23 35.33 -32.37 1.41
C HIS A 23 34.02 -31.60 1.61
N ALA A 24 32.97 -32.33 1.99
CA ALA A 24 31.73 -31.67 2.42
C ALA A 24 32.15 -30.61 3.44
N ALA A 25 31.79 -29.36 3.18
CA ALA A 25 32.18 -28.26 4.02
C ALA A 25 31.71 -28.58 5.45
N ASP A 26 32.56 -28.38 6.46
CA ASP A 26 32.22 -28.61 7.86
C ASP A 26 30.90 -27.86 8.16
N PRO A 27 29.82 -28.54 8.49
CA PRO A 27 28.53 -27.91 8.80
C PRO A 27 28.59 -26.96 10.00
N CYS A 28 29.60 -27.14 10.87
CA CYS A 28 29.81 -26.32 12.06
C CYS A 28 30.91 -25.25 11.90
N ARG A 29 31.27 -24.94 10.68
CA ARG A 29 32.22 -23.84 10.43
C ARG A 29 31.64 -22.50 10.94
N PRO A 30 32.51 -21.52 11.27
CA PRO A 30 32.05 -20.18 11.63
C PRO A 30 31.07 -19.59 10.61
N LEU A 31 29.97 -19.02 11.08
CA LEU A 31 28.98 -18.37 10.23
C LEU A 31 29.58 -17.10 9.60
N PRO A 32 29.21 -16.75 8.38
CA PRO A 32 29.54 -15.46 7.77
C PRO A 32 28.83 -14.32 8.51
N PRO A 33 29.14 -13.04 8.22
CA PRO A 33 28.34 -11.92 8.69
C PRO A 33 26.85 -12.11 8.37
N ALA A 34 25.96 -11.66 9.25
CA ALA A 34 24.51 -11.82 9.06
C ALA A 34 23.97 -10.99 7.90
N THR A 35 24.69 -9.97 7.47
CA THR A 35 24.45 -9.20 6.24
C THR A 35 24.77 -9.95 4.95
N SER A 36 25.39 -11.12 5.04
CA SER A 36 25.73 -11.95 3.85
C SER A 36 24.47 -12.64 3.29
N ALA A 37 24.29 -12.62 1.96
CA ALA A 37 23.20 -13.31 1.27
C ALA A 37 23.14 -14.83 1.53
N SER A 38 24.26 -15.48 1.90
CA SER A 38 24.31 -16.90 2.24
C SER A 38 24.08 -17.21 3.73
N PHE A 39 23.91 -16.17 4.56
CA PHE A 39 23.89 -16.33 6.02
C PHE A 39 22.77 -17.24 6.48
N GLN A 40 21.53 -16.98 6.08
CA GLN A 40 20.36 -17.72 6.56
C GLN A 40 20.45 -19.23 6.23
N ALA A 41 20.88 -19.57 5.02
CA ALA A 41 21.05 -20.98 4.61
C ALA A 41 22.16 -21.68 5.42
N GLN A 42 23.25 -20.97 5.72
CA GLN A 42 24.33 -21.51 6.53
C GLN A 42 23.91 -21.61 8.01
N LEU A 43 23.16 -20.65 8.53
CA LEU A 43 22.57 -20.70 9.87
C LEU A 43 21.65 -21.90 10.02
N GLN A 44 20.75 -22.15 9.05
CA GLN A 44 19.89 -23.34 9.06
C GLN A 44 20.72 -24.64 9.13
N THR A 45 21.73 -24.77 8.27
CA THR A 45 22.64 -25.93 8.29
C THR A 45 23.36 -26.08 9.63
N TYR A 46 23.81 -24.98 10.23
CA TYR A 46 24.48 -24.95 11.53
C TYR A 46 23.54 -25.42 12.66
N LEU A 47 22.30 -25.00 12.64
CA LEU A 47 21.29 -25.37 13.63
C LEU A 47 20.86 -26.85 13.50
N ASP A 48 20.60 -27.31 12.28
CA ASP A 48 20.22 -28.71 11.99
C ASP A 48 21.31 -29.73 12.42
N ASN A 49 22.56 -29.32 12.34
CA ASN A 49 23.69 -30.12 12.82
C ASN A 49 23.98 -29.90 14.32
N HIS A 50 23.15 -29.16 15.04
CA HIS A 50 23.25 -28.90 16.48
C HIS A 50 24.60 -28.35 16.92
N CYS A 51 25.28 -27.59 16.09
CA CYS A 51 26.64 -27.09 16.34
C CYS A 51 26.76 -26.21 17.59
N TYR A 52 25.66 -25.62 18.04
CA TYR A 52 25.57 -24.78 19.23
C TYR A 52 25.57 -25.59 20.54
N GLN A 53 25.31 -26.90 20.51
CA GLN A 53 25.15 -27.72 21.75
C GLN A 53 26.41 -27.82 22.60
N THR A 54 27.57 -27.54 22.04
CA THR A 54 28.84 -27.49 22.78
C THR A 54 29.03 -26.22 23.59
N TRP A 55 28.16 -25.25 23.43
CA TRP A 55 28.28 -23.94 24.09
C TRP A 55 27.83 -23.96 25.53
N LYS A 56 28.12 -22.87 26.25
CA LYS A 56 27.49 -22.61 27.54
C LYS A 56 25.99 -22.45 27.36
N HIS A 57 25.22 -23.09 28.21
CA HIS A 57 23.76 -23.12 28.07
C HIS A 57 23.10 -23.29 29.45
N ASP A 58 21.79 -23.03 29.48
CA ASP A 58 20.96 -23.34 30.63
C ASP A 58 21.02 -24.83 30.95
N PRO A 59 21.15 -25.22 32.20
CA PRO A 59 21.33 -26.64 32.59
C PRO A 59 20.09 -27.50 32.34
N LYS A 60 18.92 -26.88 32.15
CA LYS A 60 17.65 -27.55 31.88
C LYS A 60 16.73 -26.69 31.04
N ILE A 61 15.75 -27.30 30.36
CA ILE A 61 14.65 -26.59 29.71
C ILE A 61 13.87 -25.83 30.79
N ARG A 62 13.59 -24.56 30.54
CA ARG A 62 12.80 -23.67 31.39
C ARG A 62 11.45 -23.35 30.74
N THR A 63 10.41 -23.41 31.54
CA THR A 63 9.13 -22.77 31.17
C THR A 63 9.26 -21.28 31.37
N THR A 64 8.83 -20.49 30.40
CA THR A 64 8.77 -19.02 30.44
C THR A 64 7.34 -18.55 30.29
N ASP A 65 7.09 -17.32 30.72
CA ASP A 65 5.76 -16.71 30.65
C ASP A 65 5.55 -15.91 29.36
N GLY A 66 6.51 -15.98 28.44
CA GLY A 66 6.47 -15.26 27.17
C GLY A 66 6.06 -16.13 25.98
N VAL A 67 6.23 -15.59 24.78
CA VAL A 67 5.94 -16.27 23.51
C VAL A 67 6.86 -17.47 23.22
N HIS A 68 7.86 -17.70 24.06
CA HIS A 68 8.80 -18.84 24.01
C HIS A 68 8.58 -19.75 25.22
N PRO A 69 7.60 -20.65 25.20
CA PRO A 69 7.07 -21.29 26.43
C PRO A 69 8.05 -22.25 27.13
N ASN A 70 8.80 -23.05 26.40
CA ASN A 70 9.73 -24.04 26.96
C ASN A 70 11.07 -23.92 26.27
N VAL A 71 12.05 -23.30 26.91
CA VAL A 71 13.31 -22.92 26.26
C VAL A 71 14.54 -23.45 26.97
N GLN A 72 15.58 -23.66 26.16
CA GLN A 72 16.96 -23.81 26.64
C GLN A 72 17.84 -22.85 25.84
N VAL A 73 18.51 -21.95 26.54
CA VAL A 73 19.30 -20.87 25.91
C VAL A 73 20.77 -21.25 25.87
N TYR A 74 21.35 -21.11 24.68
CA TYR A 74 22.75 -21.36 24.39
C TYR A 74 23.45 -20.06 24.01
N TYR A 75 24.64 -19.86 24.57
CA TYR A 75 25.44 -18.66 24.40
C TYR A 75 26.71 -18.98 23.63
N SER A 76 26.91 -18.36 22.47
CA SER A 76 28.17 -18.51 21.75
C SER A 76 29.36 -18.09 22.64
N PRO A 77 30.57 -18.62 22.38
CA PRO A 77 31.76 -18.26 23.17
C PRO A 77 31.99 -16.74 23.22
N THR A 78 31.73 -16.02 22.12
CA THR A 78 31.85 -14.58 22.04
C THR A 78 30.84 -13.89 22.97
N LEU A 79 29.56 -14.27 22.88
CA LEU A 79 28.53 -13.74 23.77
C LEU A 79 28.78 -14.08 25.24
N TRP A 80 29.17 -15.33 25.52
CA TRP A 80 29.47 -15.77 26.87
C TRP A 80 30.61 -14.96 27.50
N THR A 81 31.67 -14.68 26.74
CA THR A 81 32.79 -13.87 27.19
C THR A 81 32.37 -12.45 27.51
N TRP A 82 31.55 -11.86 26.65
CA TRP A 82 30.98 -10.53 26.89
C TRP A 82 30.11 -10.48 28.15
N LEU A 83 29.28 -11.51 28.38
CA LEU A 83 28.38 -11.59 29.52
C LEU A 83 29.16 -11.80 30.86
N THR A 84 30.29 -12.49 30.87
CA THR A 84 30.95 -12.97 32.09
C THR A 84 32.27 -12.29 32.42
N VAL A 85 33.01 -11.86 31.41
CA VAL A 85 34.34 -11.27 31.57
C VAL A 85 34.32 -9.76 31.22
N GLY A 86 33.44 -9.35 30.35
CA GLY A 86 33.38 -8.00 29.83
C GLY A 86 32.65 -7.03 30.77
N ASN A 87 32.91 -5.76 30.52
CA ASN A 87 32.07 -4.67 31.01
C ASN A 87 30.84 -4.57 30.09
N ARG A 88 29.63 -4.86 30.58
CA ARG A 88 28.39 -4.79 29.83
C ARG A 88 28.04 -3.37 29.26
N GLN A 89 28.81 -2.37 29.64
CA GLN A 89 28.73 -1.04 29.03
C GLN A 89 29.35 -1.01 27.62
N ALA A 90 30.23 -1.98 27.30
CA ALA A 90 30.73 -2.15 25.94
C ALA A 90 29.68 -2.80 25.07
N GLU A 91 29.71 -2.43 23.79
CA GLU A 91 28.83 -3.04 22.78
C GLU A 91 29.08 -4.53 22.63
N VAL A 92 28.00 -5.31 22.39
CA VAL A 92 28.13 -6.73 22.09
C VAL A 92 28.95 -6.91 20.81
N PRO A 93 29.99 -7.76 20.81
CA PRO A 93 30.83 -7.96 19.64
C PRO A 93 30.07 -8.61 18.47
N ASP A 94 30.41 -8.21 17.23
CA ASP A 94 29.88 -8.85 16.03
C ASP A 94 30.16 -10.35 15.99
N GLY A 95 29.21 -11.13 15.45
CA GLY A 95 29.23 -12.58 15.46
C GLY A 95 28.85 -13.20 16.80
N ALA A 96 28.53 -12.40 17.82
CA ALA A 96 27.91 -12.92 19.04
C ALA A 96 26.53 -13.51 18.70
N LEU A 97 26.30 -14.75 19.13
CA LEU A 97 25.10 -15.52 18.77
C LEU A 97 24.43 -16.06 20.02
N LEU A 98 23.13 -15.92 20.09
CA LEU A 98 22.27 -16.54 21.08
C LEU A 98 21.32 -17.49 20.38
N VAL A 99 21.26 -18.74 20.81
CA VAL A 99 20.31 -19.73 20.32
C VAL A 99 19.36 -20.08 21.46
N LYS A 100 18.10 -19.77 21.27
CA LYS A 100 17.03 -20.17 22.18
C LYS A 100 16.29 -21.35 21.53
N ALA A 101 16.70 -22.59 21.91
CA ALA A 101 16.03 -23.80 21.48
C ALA A 101 14.67 -23.90 22.19
N GLN A 102 13.60 -24.05 21.42
CA GLN A 102 12.23 -24.16 21.89
C GLN A 102 11.77 -25.62 21.86
N PHE A 103 10.97 -25.99 22.82
CA PHE A 103 10.52 -27.38 22.97
C PHE A 103 8.99 -27.40 23.07
N GLY A 104 8.40 -28.54 22.65
CA GLY A 104 6.96 -28.69 22.57
C GLY A 104 6.23 -28.38 23.88
N ASP A 105 4.96 -28.56 23.90
CA ASP A 105 4.08 -28.24 25.00
C ASP A 105 4.47 -28.93 26.30
N SER A 106 3.71 -28.73 27.37
CA SER A 106 3.93 -29.34 28.67
C SER A 106 3.86 -30.87 28.64
N ALA A 107 3.26 -31.49 27.61
CA ALA A 107 3.21 -32.93 27.40
C ALA A 107 4.48 -33.47 26.70
N HIS A 108 5.15 -32.64 25.91
CA HIS A 108 6.34 -33.00 25.11
C HIS A 108 7.50 -32.02 25.30
N PRO A 109 7.96 -31.76 26.56
CA PRO A 109 8.93 -30.72 26.85
C PRO A 109 10.34 -30.99 26.29
N THR A 110 10.61 -32.20 25.80
CA THR A 110 11.90 -32.57 25.20
C THR A 110 11.91 -32.59 23.68
N GLN A 111 10.80 -32.38 23.06
CA GLN A 111 10.72 -32.32 21.58
C GLN A 111 11.10 -30.92 21.11
N LEU A 112 12.23 -30.81 20.43
CA LEU A 112 12.65 -29.58 19.78
C LEU A 112 11.66 -29.21 18.66
N THR A 113 11.12 -28.02 18.74
CA THR A 113 10.14 -27.49 17.76
C THR A 113 10.77 -26.49 16.80
N ASP A 114 11.50 -25.53 17.34
CA ASP A 114 12.10 -24.43 16.60
C ASP A 114 13.26 -23.78 17.37
N TRP A 115 13.88 -22.79 16.75
CA TRP A 115 14.90 -21.95 17.35
C TRP A 115 14.58 -20.49 17.15
N ALA A 116 14.55 -19.72 18.23
CA ALA A 116 14.63 -18.26 18.15
C ALA A 116 16.08 -17.82 18.29
N ILE A 117 16.55 -17.01 17.37
CA ILE A 117 17.96 -16.67 17.16
C ILE A 117 18.17 -15.17 17.21
N MET A 118 19.28 -14.77 17.86
CA MET A 118 19.83 -13.42 17.78
C MET A 118 21.29 -13.49 17.35
N VAL A 119 21.68 -12.74 16.34
CA VAL A 119 23.08 -12.62 15.88
C VAL A 119 23.48 -11.16 15.78
N LYS A 120 24.55 -10.78 16.46
CA LYS A 120 25.06 -9.41 16.39
C LYS A 120 25.81 -9.19 15.09
N ASP A 121 25.37 -8.18 14.34
CA ASP A 121 26.03 -7.66 13.14
C ASP A 121 25.68 -6.17 12.99
N ARG A 122 26.59 -5.30 13.42
CA ARG A 122 26.38 -3.85 13.49
C ARG A 122 26.09 -3.17 12.14
N ASP A 123 26.50 -3.82 11.06
CA ASP A 123 26.31 -3.27 9.73
C ASP A 123 24.89 -3.49 9.17
N GLY A 124 24.12 -4.37 9.83
CA GLY A 124 22.80 -4.77 9.32
C GLY A 124 21.65 -3.84 9.70
N ALA A 125 21.66 -3.28 10.90
CA ALA A 125 20.60 -2.39 11.39
C ALA A 125 21.12 -1.45 12.50
N TRP A 126 20.30 -0.50 12.92
CA TRP A 126 20.64 0.42 14.01
C TRP A 126 20.86 -0.32 15.34
N ASP A 127 19.98 -1.27 15.67
CA ASP A 127 20.11 -2.17 16.81
C ASP A 127 21.29 -3.15 16.63
N GLY A 128 21.69 -3.39 15.39
CA GLY A 128 22.76 -4.29 15.02
C GLY A 128 22.46 -5.76 15.29
N TRP A 129 21.18 -6.17 15.33
CA TRP A 129 20.77 -7.53 15.54
C TRP A 129 20.04 -8.12 14.35
N TYR A 130 20.50 -9.32 13.92
CA TYR A 130 19.74 -10.20 13.03
C TYR A 130 18.88 -11.12 13.91
N TRP A 131 17.61 -11.22 13.58
CA TRP A 131 16.60 -12.01 14.28
C TRP A 131 16.11 -13.14 13.40
N ALA A 132 15.87 -14.31 13.93
CA ALA A 132 15.28 -15.40 13.15
C ALA A 132 14.48 -16.36 14.04
N ASP A 133 13.42 -16.93 13.44
CA ASP A 133 12.75 -18.13 13.90
C ASP A 133 12.89 -19.21 12.84
N LEU A 134 13.47 -20.33 13.21
CA LEU A 134 13.80 -21.41 12.30
C LEU A 134 13.33 -22.75 12.88
N VAL A 135 12.76 -23.60 12.02
CA VAL A 135 12.38 -24.98 12.39
C VAL A 135 13.41 -25.98 11.87
N PRO A 136 13.58 -27.13 12.53
CA PRO A 136 14.43 -28.21 12.04
C PRO A 136 14.04 -28.63 10.61
N SER A 137 15.03 -28.87 9.76
CA SER A 137 14.77 -29.31 8.37
C SER A 137 14.04 -30.67 8.29
N SER A 138 14.08 -31.45 9.34
CA SER A 138 13.33 -32.71 9.49
C SER A 138 11.85 -32.51 9.84
N THR A 139 11.41 -31.32 10.24
CA THR A 139 10.02 -31.05 10.61
C THR A 139 9.13 -31.19 9.35
N PRO A 140 8.09 -32.05 9.37
CA PRO A 140 7.15 -32.14 8.26
C PRO A 140 6.46 -30.77 8.06
N VAL A 141 6.47 -30.28 6.83
CA VAL A 141 5.70 -29.12 6.46
C VAL A 141 4.32 -29.58 6.03
N ALA A 142 3.29 -29.19 6.74
CA ALA A 142 1.92 -29.48 6.34
C ALA A 142 1.64 -28.79 5.00
N LYS A 143 1.12 -29.56 4.04
CA LYS A 143 0.64 -28.94 2.78
C LYS A 143 -0.42 -27.88 3.12
N PRO A 144 -0.34 -26.69 2.56
CA PRO A 144 -1.36 -25.67 2.81
C PRO A 144 -2.75 -26.26 2.55
N PRO A 145 -3.77 -25.91 3.35
CA PRO A 145 -5.13 -26.36 3.10
C PRO A 145 -5.50 -25.95 1.66
N SER A 146 -6.04 -26.90 0.92
CA SER A 146 -6.55 -26.62 -0.42
C SER A 146 -7.47 -25.41 -0.34
N PRO A 147 -7.37 -24.44 -1.25
CA PRO A 147 -8.22 -23.26 -1.20
C PRO A 147 -9.67 -23.68 -1.09
N SER A 148 -10.41 -23.04 -0.17
CA SER A 148 -11.84 -23.31 0.06
C SER A 148 -12.60 -23.31 -1.27
N PRO A 149 -13.68 -24.14 -1.43
CA PRO A 149 -14.46 -24.19 -2.66
C PRO A 149 -15.22 -22.89 -2.91
N GLY A 150 -14.57 -21.91 -3.38
CA GLY A 150 -14.98 -20.54 -3.64
C GLY A 150 -13.79 -19.71 -4.12
N ALA A 151 -12.57 -20.16 -3.86
CA ALA A 151 -11.40 -19.66 -4.54
C ALA A 151 -11.46 -20.16 -5.99
N VAL A 152 -11.61 -19.23 -6.91
CA VAL A 152 -11.72 -19.51 -8.34
C VAL A 152 -10.51 -20.33 -8.76
N SER A 153 -10.74 -21.58 -9.11
CA SER A 153 -9.75 -22.48 -9.71
C SER A 153 -9.06 -21.72 -10.84
N ALA A 154 -7.77 -21.50 -10.70
CA ALA A 154 -6.94 -20.99 -11.77
C ALA A 154 -6.84 -22.06 -12.87
N ASN A 155 -7.81 -22.10 -13.77
CA ASN A 155 -7.71 -22.88 -14.99
C ASN A 155 -6.65 -22.25 -15.87
N ALA A 156 -5.54 -23.01 -15.99
CA ALA A 156 -4.55 -22.95 -17.04
C ALA A 156 -4.25 -21.57 -17.63
N ALA A 157 -3.40 -20.82 -16.93
CA ALA A 157 -2.61 -19.79 -17.58
C ALA A 157 -1.61 -20.45 -18.54
N PRO A 158 -1.29 -19.84 -19.70
CA PRO A 158 -0.29 -20.36 -20.60
C PRO A 158 1.06 -20.46 -19.88
N SER A 159 1.84 -21.48 -20.25
CA SER A 159 3.12 -21.87 -19.68
C SER A 159 4.21 -20.80 -19.82
N GLY A 160 4.12 -19.73 -19.00
CA GLY A 160 5.21 -18.80 -18.77
C GLY A 160 5.79 -19.02 -17.35
N PRO A 161 6.97 -18.49 -17.05
CA PRO A 161 7.52 -18.57 -15.70
C PRO A 161 6.49 -17.97 -14.72
N LYS A 162 6.10 -18.76 -13.71
CA LYS A 162 5.14 -18.34 -12.71
C LYS A 162 5.86 -17.42 -11.71
N CYS A 163 5.39 -16.20 -11.55
CA CYS A 163 5.75 -15.37 -10.41
C CYS A 163 5.14 -15.99 -9.16
N GLN A 164 5.94 -16.14 -8.11
CA GLN A 164 5.46 -16.55 -6.79
C GLN A 164 5.23 -15.31 -5.94
N ALA A 165 4.19 -15.31 -5.14
CA ALA A 165 3.99 -14.26 -4.14
C ALA A 165 5.07 -14.39 -3.05
N ALA A 166 5.55 -13.25 -2.56
CA ALA A 166 6.47 -13.21 -1.44
C ALA A 166 5.76 -13.68 -0.16
N GLU A 167 6.51 -14.35 0.70
CA GLU A 167 6.08 -14.74 2.02
C GLU A 167 6.96 -14.04 3.06
N TYR A 168 6.48 -13.95 4.30
CA TYR A 168 7.22 -13.27 5.35
C TYR A 168 8.50 -14.04 5.68
N PRO A 169 9.69 -13.39 5.70
CA PRO A 169 10.96 -14.07 5.93
C PRO A 169 11.08 -14.60 7.37
N ALA A 170 11.72 -15.77 7.52
CA ALA A 170 11.98 -16.38 8.83
C ALA A 170 13.05 -15.64 9.65
N GLY A 171 13.80 -14.74 9.02
CA GLY A 171 14.83 -13.97 9.70
C GLY A 171 15.25 -12.76 8.90
N GLY A 172 15.77 -11.76 9.59
CA GLY A 172 16.24 -10.51 9.02
C GLY A 172 16.56 -9.48 10.10
N PHE A 173 16.92 -8.30 9.66
CA PHE A 173 17.07 -7.13 10.52
C PHE A 173 15.73 -6.41 10.66
N GLY A 174 15.41 -5.91 11.88
CA GLY A 174 14.16 -5.20 12.11
C GLY A 174 12.92 -6.07 12.10
N GLN A 175 13.03 -7.35 12.42
CA GLN A 175 11.93 -8.30 12.45
C GLN A 175 10.98 -8.08 13.64
N TYR A 176 9.82 -8.73 13.60
CA TYR A 176 8.79 -8.65 14.64
C TYR A 176 9.28 -8.97 16.07
N CYS A 177 10.43 -9.64 16.24
CA CYS A 177 11.06 -9.87 17.53
C CYS A 177 11.32 -8.55 18.28
N LEU A 178 11.48 -7.44 17.57
CA LEU A 178 11.74 -6.13 18.15
C LEU A 178 10.60 -5.64 19.05
N ASN A 179 9.36 -6.02 18.83
CA ASN A 179 8.26 -5.56 19.65
C ASN A 179 8.40 -6.02 21.11
N CYS A 180 8.97 -7.20 21.33
CA CYS A 180 9.31 -7.70 22.64
C CYS A 180 10.64 -7.15 23.15
N HIS A 181 11.71 -7.30 22.33
CA HIS A 181 13.06 -6.92 22.75
C HIS A 181 13.26 -5.42 22.91
N SER A 182 12.36 -4.60 22.38
CA SER A 182 12.35 -3.14 22.60
C SER A 182 12.11 -2.73 24.06
N SER A 183 11.66 -3.64 24.91
CA SER A 183 11.54 -3.42 26.35
C SER A 183 12.82 -3.68 27.17
N ALA A 184 13.94 -4.00 26.50
CA ALA A 184 15.25 -4.05 27.17
C ALA A 184 15.67 -2.67 27.68
N ALA A 185 16.44 -2.65 28.79
CA ALA A 185 16.83 -1.41 29.46
C ALA A 185 17.83 -0.57 28.68
N ASP A 186 18.54 -1.16 27.74
CA ASP A 186 19.58 -0.53 26.95
C ASP A 186 19.48 -0.89 25.46
N SER A 187 20.32 -0.26 24.64
CA SER A 187 20.38 -0.51 23.20
C SER A 187 21.06 -1.84 22.81
N GLN A 188 21.35 -2.71 23.75
CA GLN A 188 21.88 -4.04 23.47
C GLN A 188 20.77 -5.10 23.30
N GLU A 189 19.52 -4.75 23.63
CA GLU A 189 18.27 -5.52 23.43
C GLU A 189 18.30 -6.96 23.92
N THR A 190 19.28 -7.27 24.80
CA THR A 190 19.43 -8.61 25.34
C THR A 190 18.86 -8.70 26.75
N PHE A 191 17.94 -9.63 26.94
CA PHE A 191 17.58 -10.10 28.26
C PHE A 191 18.50 -11.22 28.73
N ALA A 192 19.63 -11.43 28.06
CA ALA A 192 20.58 -12.51 28.35
C ALA A 192 21.15 -12.38 29.74
N THR A 193 21.18 -13.48 30.50
CA THR A 193 21.66 -13.53 31.84
C THR A 193 22.47 -14.80 32.08
N THR A 194 23.50 -14.70 32.85
CA THR A 194 24.30 -15.85 33.31
C THR A 194 23.71 -16.55 34.54
N ARG A 195 22.66 -16.03 35.13
CA ARG A 195 22.02 -16.48 36.34
C ARG A 195 21.72 -17.97 36.38
N PHE A 196 21.16 -18.50 35.31
CA PHE A 196 20.82 -19.92 35.25
C PHE A 196 22.01 -20.83 34.97
N VAL A 197 23.08 -20.32 34.39
CA VAL A 197 24.28 -21.09 34.03
C VAL A 197 25.29 -21.09 35.17
N ASN A 198 25.46 -19.96 35.88
CA ASN A 198 26.44 -19.79 36.94
C ASN A 198 25.95 -20.17 38.35
N GLY A 199 24.71 -20.61 38.49
CA GLY A 199 24.11 -20.92 39.79
C GLY A 199 23.84 -19.71 40.67
N VAL A 200 23.88 -18.49 40.13
CA VAL A 200 23.49 -17.27 40.86
C VAL A 200 22.00 -17.32 41.15
N ALA A 201 21.60 -17.13 42.39
CA ALA A 201 20.21 -17.16 42.81
C ALA A 201 19.36 -16.16 42.00
N PRO A 202 18.15 -16.55 41.54
CA PRO A 202 17.24 -15.66 40.87
C PRO A 202 16.96 -14.41 41.72
N ARG A 203 16.93 -13.24 41.09
CA ARG A 203 16.48 -12.01 41.75
C ARG A 203 15.05 -12.21 42.20
N ALA A 204 14.69 -11.85 43.41
CA ALA A 204 13.32 -11.92 43.89
C ALA A 204 12.42 -11.07 43.02
N LEU A 205 11.33 -11.66 42.49
CA LEU A 205 10.31 -10.92 41.76
C LEU A 205 9.55 -9.98 42.69
N ALA A 206 9.20 -8.82 42.25
CA ALA A 206 8.30 -7.96 42.98
C ALA A 206 6.93 -8.67 43.17
N PRO A 207 6.32 -8.64 44.35
CA PRO A 207 5.11 -9.40 44.67
C PRO A 207 3.95 -9.16 43.72
N ASN A 208 3.86 -7.99 43.07
CA ASN A 208 2.80 -7.62 42.13
C ASN A 208 3.04 -8.12 40.69
N ALA A 209 4.23 -8.65 40.39
CA ALA A 209 4.53 -9.13 39.05
C ALA A 209 3.99 -10.54 38.78
N LEU A 210 3.78 -11.33 39.85
CA LEU A 210 3.28 -12.71 39.76
C LEU A 210 1.75 -12.80 39.56
N ALA A 211 1.00 -11.75 39.86
CA ALA A 211 -0.47 -11.78 39.86
C ALA A 211 -1.12 -11.63 38.46
N ARG A 212 -0.33 -11.43 37.41
CA ARG A 212 -0.86 -11.06 36.07
C ARG A 212 -0.55 -12.05 34.95
N VAL A 213 0.10 -13.17 35.22
CA VAL A 213 0.56 -14.09 34.19
C VAL A 213 -0.12 -15.44 34.35
N ALA A 214 -1.10 -15.75 33.51
CA ALA A 214 -1.54 -17.12 33.31
C ALA A 214 -0.44 -17.88 32.57
N PRO A 215 -0.08 -19.15 33.00
CA PRO A 215 0.90 -19.91 32.28
C PRO A 215 0.45 -20.16 30.83
N LEU A 216 1.29 -19.79 29.85
CA LEU A 216 1.06 -20.07 28.43
C LEU A 216 1.14 -21.56 28.08
N SER A 217 1.37 -22.43 29.06
CA SER A 217 1.54 -23.88 28.92
C SER A 217 0.34 -24.67 28.37
N SER A 218 -0.76 -24.01 28.02
CA SER A 218 -1.99 -24.65 27.54
C SER A 218 -2.34 -24.38 26.07
N PHE A 219 -1.48 -23.68 25.32
CA PHE A 219 -1.77 -23.39 23.92
C PHE A 219 -1.32 -24.52 22.99
N PRO A 220 -2.15 -24.89 21.99
CA PRO A 220 -1.69 -25.76 20.92
C PRO A 220 -0.44 -25.18 20.25
N LEU A 221 0.49 -26.05 19.88
CA LEU A 221 1.72 -25.65 19.19
C LEU A 221 1.42 -24.88 17.90
N GLU A 222 0.30 -25.19 17.27
CA GLU A 222 -0.23 -24.56 16.06
C GLU A 222 -0.58 -23.07 16.26
N ASP A 223 -0.84 -22.66 17.50
CA ASP A 223 -1.14 -21.26 17.84
C ASP A 223 0.12 -20.48 18.25
N ASN A 224 1.29 -21.12 18.29
CA ASN A 224 2.54 -20.41 18.51
C ASN A 224 2.96 -19.65 17.25
N ILE A 225 2.97 -18.32 17.32
CA ILE A 225 3.29 -17.45 16.19
C ILE A 225 4.68 -17.75 15.62
N HIS A 226 5.67 -17.94 16.47
CA HIS A 226 7.05 -18.20 16.06
C HIS A 226 7.18 -19.52 15.31
N TYR A 227 6.57 -20.58 15.85
CA TYR A 227 6.57 -21.90 15.19
C TYR A 227 5.91 -21.83 13.80
N ARG A 228 4.80 -21.12 13.68
CA ARG A 228 4.11 -20.94 12.38
C ARG A 228 4.91 -20.11 11.40
N LEU A 229 5.46 -18.97 11.82
CA LEU A 229 6.33 -18.13 10.98
C LEU A 229 7.53 -18.95 10.48
N ALA A 230 8.17 -19.71 11.36
CA ALA A 230 9.27 -20.58 11.00
C ALA A 230 8.88 -21.68 10.01
N LEU A 231 7.69 -22.28 10.16
CA LEU A 231 7.18 -23.29 9.22
C LEU A 231 6.89 -22.70 7.85
N GLU A 232 6.24 -21.55 7.80
CA GLU A 232 5.90 -20.88 6.54
C GLU A 232 7.14 -20.43 5.78
N ALA A 233 8.08 -19.79 6.47
CA ALA A 233 9.34 -19.41 5.84
C ALA A 233 10.13 -20.62 5.32
N ARG A 234 10.04 -21.78 6.02
CA ARG A 234 10.61 -23.02 5.55
C ARG A 234 9.91 -23.58 4.32
N MET A 235 8.58 -23.43 4.20
CA MET A 235 7.86 -23.85 2.98
C MET A 235 8.44 -23.15 1.74
N ILE A 236 8.72 -21.85 1.84
CA ILE A 236 9.34 -21.08 0.77
C ILE A 236 10.73 -21.65 0.41
N LEU A 237 11.54 -21.96 1.42
CA LEU A 237 12.87 -22.54 1.22
C LEU A 237 12.84 -23.94 0.58
N LEU A 238 11.77 -24.73 0.84
CA LEU A 238 11.60 -26.07 0.27
C LEU A 238 11.00 -26.05 -1.15
N GLU A 239 10.19 -25.07 -1.47
CA GLU A 239 9.61 -24.88 -2.80
C GLU A 239 10.60 -24.25 -3.80
N GLY A 240 11.78 -23.91 -3.37
CA GLY A 240 12.81 -23.20 -4.11
C GLY A 240 12.73 -21.70 -3.90
N ALA A 241 13.90 -21.04 -3.92
CA ALA A 241 13.96 -19.59 -3.82
C ALA A 241 13.03 -18.97 -4.86
N PRO A 242 12.23 -17.96 -4.48
CA PRO A 242 11.34 -17.29 -5.42
C PRO A 242 12.15 -16.84 -6.62
N VAL A 243 11.74 -17.25 -7.80
CA VAL A 243 12.41 -16.85 -9.03
C VAL A 243 11.97 -15.42 -9.32
N SER A 244 12.81 -14.45 -8.94
CA SER A 244 12.71 -13.10 -9.50
C SER A 244 12.89 -13.25 -11.01
N THR A 245 11.80 -13.25 -11.74
CA THR A 245 11.85 -13.43 -13.18
C THR A 245 11.58 -12.11 -13.85
N ALA A 246 12.16 -11.95 -15.05
CA ALA A 246 11.81 -10.84 -15.95
C ALA A 246 10.29 -10.77 -16.27
N ALA A 247 9.53 -11.80 -15.89
CA ALA A 247 8.08 -11.86 -16.03
C ALA A 247 7.35 -11.11 -14.90
N CYS A 248 7.96 -10.93 -13.74
CA CYS A 248 7.38 -10.14 -12.65
C CYS A 248 7.55 -8.65 -12.92
N MET A 249 6.57 -7.85 -12.52
CA MET A 249 6.57 -6.41 -12.79
C MET A 249 7.63 -5.69 -11.96
N VAL A 250 7.74 -6.06 -10.70
CA VAL A 250 8.69 -5.54 -9.72
C VAL A 250 9.23 -6.69 -8.89
N PRO A 251 10.39 -6.55 -8.23
CA PRO A 251 10.87 -7.51 -7.25
C PRO A 251 9.86 -7.78 -6.15
N GLU A 252 10.01 -8.93 -5.53
CA GLU A 252 9.15 -9.37 -4.42
C GLU A 252 9.17 -8.42 -3.23
N GLN A 253 8.12 -8.50 -2.43
CA GLN A 253 7.93 -7.63 -1.25
C GLN A 253 8.76 -8.12 -0.05
N ASN A 254 9.99 -8.48 -0.27
CA ASN A 254 10.99 -8.73 0.76
C ASN A 254 12.04 -7.63 0.80
N ASP A 255 11.71 -6.48 0.25
CA ASP A 255 12.54 -5.29 0.30
C ASP A 255 12.81 -4.89 1.76
N HIS A 256 14.08 -4.68 2.07
CA HIS A 256 14.53 -4.44 3.42
C HIS A 256 15.67 -3.43 3.43
N VAL A 257 15.38 -2.22 3.89
CA VAL A 257 16.36 -1.17 4.09
C VAL A 257 16.28 -0.69 5.52
N VAL A 258 17.31 -0.99 6.26
CA VAL A 258 17.42 -0.69 7.69
C VAL A 258 18.11 0.65 7.93
N VAL A 259 17.94 1.18 9.13
CA VAL A 259 18.76 2.28 9.62
C VAL A 259 20.21 1.83 9.60
N ALA A 260 21.10 2.63 9.03
CA ALA A 260 22.52 2.31 9.00
C ALA A 260 23.06 2.15 10.40
N GLY A 261 23.87 1.10 10.60
CA GLY A 261 24.52 0.81 11.89
C GLY A 261 25.47 1.93 12.34
N LYS A 262 25.78 1.94 13.61
CA LYS A 262 26.81 2.83 14.17
C LYS A 262 28.19 2.42 13.63
N PRO A 263 29.09 3.33 13.24
CA PRO A 263 29.05 4.79 13.42
C PRO A 263 28.50 5.57 12.22
N VAL A 264 28.01 4.93 11.16
CA VAL A 264 27.60 5.62 9.91
C VAL A 264 26.42 6.57 10.13
N GLY A 265 25.61 6.32 11.15
CA GLY A 265 24.41 7.10 11.46
C GLY A 265 23.17 6.67 10.67
N PRO A 266 22.01 7.20 11.03
CA PRO A 266 20.74 6.80 10.42
C PRO A 266 20.59 7.33 8.99
N ARG A 267 20.03 6.50 8.10
CA ARG A 267 19.60 6.95 6.78
C ARG A 267 18.34 7.83 6.88
N LYS A 268 18.08 8.63 5.84
CA LYS A 268 16.86 9.45 5.81
C LYS A 268 15.59 8.60 5.76
N PHE A 269 15.62 7.49 5.04
CA PHE A 269 14.46 6.63 4.84
C PHE A 269 14.80 5.17 5.13
N VAL A 270 13.79 4.44 5.59
CA VAL A 270 13.81 2.99 5.79
C VAL A 270 12.52 2.39 5.24
N THR A 271 12.54 1.10 4.91
CA THR A 271 11.34 0.38 4.46
C THR A 271 10.37 0.12 5.61
N SER A 272 9.09 -0.04 5.29
CA SER A 272 7.98 -0.14 6.24
C SER A 272 8.00 -1.38 7.12
N ASP A 273 8.69 -2.45 6.69
CA ASP A 273 8.89 -3.66 7.49
C ASP A 273 9.55 -3.36 8.84
N GLN A 274 10.41 -2.34 8.89
CA GLN A 274 11.03 -1.86 10.13
C GLN A 274 10.01 -1.30 11.12
N CYS A 275 8.94 -0.68 10.63
CA CYS A 275 7.86 -0.11 11.42
C CYS A 275 6.81 -1.15 11.78
N ALA A 276 6.52 -2.07 10.84
CA ALA A 276 5.54 -3.14 11.00
C ALA A 276 5.84 -4.03 12.22
N ALA A 277 7.12 -4.20 12.58
CA ALA A 277 7.51 -4.95 13.77
C ALA A 277 6.74 -4.55 15.05
N CYS A 278 6.44 -3.25 15.20
CA CYS A 278 5.70 -2.74 16.36
C CYS A 278 4.31 -2.16 15.98
N HIS A 279 4.15 -1.62 14.77
CA HIS A 279 2.94 -0.91 14.34
C HIS A 279 1.99 -1.78 13.51
N ASP A 280 2.12 -3.10 13.56
CA ASP A 280 1.14 -4.05 13.02
C ASP A 280 0.41 -4.81 14.14
N ALA A 281 -0.79 -5.30 13.86
CA ALA A 281 -1.51 -6.19 14.77
C ALA A 281 -0.85 -7.56 14.75
N SER A 282 -0.11 -7.90 15.79
CA SER A 282 0.55 -9.20 15.86
C SER A 282 -0.40 -10.29 16.36
N ALA A 283 -0.25 -11.49 15.83
CA ALA A 283 -1.14 -12.63 16.07
C ALA A 283 -0.90 -13.35 17.41
N THR A 284 -0.28 -12.72 18.40
CA THR A 284 0.01 -13.34 19.70
C THR A 284 -1.19 -13.36 20.65
N LEU A 285 -2.37 -13.02 20.14
CA LEU A 285 -3.59 -13.05 20.94
C LEU A 285 -4.00 -14.47 21.34
N THR A 286 -4.27 -14.53 22.61
CA THR A 286 -5.03 -15.61 23.17
C THR A 286 -6.28 -15.06 23.85
N PRO A 287 -7.37 -15.82 23.98
CA PRO A 287 -8.53 -15.38 24.75
C PRO A 287 -8.20 -14.97 26.19
N ALA A 288 -7.08 -15.46 26.72
CA ALA A 288 -6.57 -15.09 28.05
C ALA A 288 -5.90 -13.70 28.09
N ARG A 289 -5.57 -13.13 26.93
CA ARG A 289 -4.90 -11.82 26.78
C ARG A 289 -5.64 -10.93 25.78
N PRO A 290 -6.87 -10.52 26.08
CA PRO A 290 -7.70 -9.70 25.19
C PRO A 290 -7.17 -8.26 25.03
N ASP A 291 -6.19 -7.88 25.82
CA ASP A 291 -5.44 -6.61 25.73
C ASP A 291 -4.32 -6.64 24.69
N LEU A 292 -4.02 -7.79 24.10
CA LEU A 292 -3.04 -7.97 23.03
C LEU A 292 -3.65 -8.78 21.86
N PRO A 293 -3.29 -8.47 20.62
CA PRO A 293 -2.60 -7.29 20.16
C PRO A 293 -3.53 -6.08 20.18
N SER A 294 -2.91 -4.92 20.31
CA SER A 294 -3.57 -3.68 20.00
C SER A 294 -3.92 -3.63 18.51
N MET A 295 -4.91 -2.82 18.13
CA MET A 295 -5.25 -2.52 16.74
C MET A 295 -5.92 -3.67 15.95
N LEU A 296 -6.36 -4.74 16.62
CA LEU A 296 -7.20 -5.77 16.02
C LEU A 296 -8.65 -5.57 16.44
N TYR A 297 -9.58 -5.58 15.50
CA TYR A 297 -11.01 -5.43 15.79
C TYR A 297 -11.72 -6.77 15.63
N TYR A 298 -12.48 -7.17 16.65
CA TYR A 298 -13.31 -8.37 16.62
C TYR A 298 -14.73 -8.00 16.19
N LEU A 299 -15.20 -8.60 15.10
CA LEU A 299 -16.55 -8.41 14.59
C LEU A 299 -17.59 -8.91 15.60
N LYS A 300 -18.63 -8.14 15.83
CA LYS A 300 -19.57 -8.37 16.95
C LYS A 300 -20.62 -9.44 16.69
N SER A 301 -20.78 -9.93 15.50
CA SER A 301 -21.87 -10.83 15.13
C SER A 301 -21.38 -12.20 14.66
N PRO A 302 -21.20 -13.19 15.57
CA PRO A 302 -20.89 -14.59 15.18
C PRO A 302 -22.10 -15.28 14.51
N PRO A 303 -21.90 -16.24 13.58
CA PRO A 303 -20.59 -16.69 13.09
C PRO A 303 -20.18 -15.94 11.83
N LEU A 304 -19.51 -14.80 11.97
CA LEU A 304 -18.91 -14.11 10.83
C LEU A 304 -17.58 -14.77 10.48
N LYS A 305 -17.27 -14.84 9.21
CA LYS A 305 -15.96 -15.17 8.68
C LYS A 305 -15.62 -14.10 7.64
N PRO A 306 -14.55 -13.35 7.83
CA PRO A 306 -13.57 -13.42 8.93
C PRO A 306 -14.12 -12.92 10.28
N GLU A 307 -13.52 -13.38 11.38
CA GLU A 307 -13.92 -12.99 12.74
C GLU A 307 -13.27 -11.69 13.20
N THR A 308 -12.16 -11.33 12.59
CA THR A 308 -11.35 -10.17 12.96
C THR A 308 -10.94 -9.33 11.75
N VAL A 309 -10.63 -8.07 12.00
CA VAL A 309 -10.11 -7.12 11.01
C VAL A 309 -8.85 -6.45 11.58
N ASN A 310 -7.79 -6.40 10.77
CA ASN A 310 -6.57 -5.68 11.10
C ASN A 310 -6.79 -4.19 10.86
N LEU A 311 -6.85 -3.41 11.93
CA LEU A 311 -6.94 -1.95 11.90
C LEU A 311 -5.61 -1.29 12.29
N SER A 312 -4.50 -2.04 12.25
CA SER A 312 -3.19 -1.49 12.57
C SER A 312 -2.71 -0.52 11.51
N ILE A 313 -1.82 0.34 11.93
CA ILE A 313 -1.20 1.37 11.10
C ILE A 313 -0.57 0.75 9.83
N SER A 314 0.26 -0.27 10.01
CA SER A 314 0.91 -0.98 8.90
C SER A 314 -0.08 -1.84 8.11
N GLY A 315 -0.99 -2.54 8.80
CA GLY A 315 -1.96 -3.44 8.18
C GLY A 315 -2.89 -2.76 7.20
N GLU A 316 -3.34 -1.53 7.49
CA GLU A 316 -4.19 -0.76 6.59
C GLU A 316 -3.41 -0.02 5.51
N TRP A 317 -2.28 0.62 5.89
CA TRP A 317 -1.47 1.38 4.95
C TRP A 317 -0.95 0.52 3.79
N ARG A 318 -0.52 -0.72 4.05
CA ARG A 318 0.14 -1.57 3.04
C ARG A 318 -0.69 -1.83 1.78
N PHE A 319 -2.01 -1.77 1.86
CA PHE A 319 -2.92 -1.88 0.72
C PHE A 319 -3.64 -0.56 0.38
N SER A 320 -3.15 0.57 0.88
CA SER A 320 -3.50 1.88 0.32
C SER A 320 -2.80 2.08 -1.03
N MET A 321 -3.35 2.94 -1.89
CA MET A 321 -2.68 3.29 -3.15
C MET A 321 -1.34 3.98 -2.93
N MET A 322 -1.11 4.61 -1.78
CA MET A 322 0.19 5.18 -1.41
C MET A 322 1.20 4.09 -1.06
N GLY A 323 0.82 3.09 -0.28
CA GLY A 323 1.66 1.92 0.00
C GLY A 323 1.99 1.10 -1.25
N LEU A 324 1.11 1.13 -2.26
CA LEU A 324 1.26 0.40 -3.52
C LEU A 324 1.87 1.24 -4.65
N ALA A 325 2.18 2.52 -4.43
CA ALA A 325 2.58 3.47 -5.47
C ALA A 325 3.80 3.01 -6.29
N GLY A 326 4.80 2.42 -5.64
CA GLY A 326 6.00 1.86 -6.30
C GLY A 326 5.76 0.56 -7.09
N ARG A 327 4.50 0.07 -7.14
CA ARG A 327 4.10 -1.20 -7.78
C ARG A 327 2.89 -1.06 -8.69
N ASP A 328 2.37 0.16 -8.89
CA ASP A 328 1.14 0.44 -9.63
C ASP A 328 1.31 0.19 -11.13
N PRO A 329 0.62 -0.80 -11.72
CA PRO A 329 0.74 -1.12 -13.15
C PRO A 329 0.19 -0.01 -14.06
N ILE A 330 -0.78 0.78 -13.58
CA ILE A 330 -1.36 1.91 -14.32
C ILE A 330 -0.32 3.02 -14.43
N PHE A 331 0.32 3.35 -13.30
CA PHE A 331 1.41 4.32 -13.27
C PHE A 331 2.58 3.93 -14.17
N PHE A 332 3.06 2.69 -14.09
CA PHE A 332 4.20 2.25 -14.92
C PHE A 332 3.88 2.27 -16.43
N SER A 333 2.64 1.99 -16.80
CA SER A 333 2.21 2.14 -18.20
C SER A 333 2.15 3.61 -18.64
N GLN A 334 1.70 4.51 -17.76
CA GLN A 334 1.75 5.96 -18.02
C GLN A 334 3.19 6.42 -18.18
N LEU A 335 4.07 6.06 -17.24
CA LEU A 335 5.50 6.38 -17.32
C LEU A 335 6.13 5.89 -18.62
N ASN A 336 5.80 4.68 -19.06
CA ASN A 336 6.27 4.13 -20.32
C ASN A 336 5.81 4.97 -21.53
N SER A 337 4.57 5.46 -21.51
CA SER A 337 4.07 6.38 -22.55
C SER A 337 4.78 7.73 -22.51
N GLU A 338 4.93 8.35 -21.33
CA GLU A 338 5.62 9.64 -21.20
C GLU A 338 7.07 9.58 -21.70
N VAL A 339 7.81 8.54 -21.30
CA VAL A 339 9.20 8.32 -21.76
C VAL A 339 9.27 8.08 -23.27
N THR A 340 8.27 7.41 -23.85
CA THR A 340 8.22 7.14 -25.31
C THR A 340 7.93 8.41 -26.08
N LEU A 341 6.97 9.20 -25.63
CA LEU A 341 6.56 10.43 -26.31
C LEU A 341 7.57 11.58 -26.11
N HIS A 342 8.11 11.72 -24.92
CA HIS A 342 8.87 12.89 -24.49
C HIS A 342 10.31 12.61 -24.09
N GLY A 343 10.88 11.47 -24.46
CA GLY A 343 12.27 11.12 -24.14
C GLY A 343 13.35 11.97 -24.83
N ASN A 344 12.97 12.90 -25.73
CA ASN A 344 13.90 13.74 -26.50
C ASN A 344 13.69 15.24 -26.21
N LEU A 345 13.63 15.63 -24.94
CA LEU A 345 13.45 17.00 -24.51
C LEU A 345 14.63 17.89 -24.90
N LYS A 346 14.34 19.07 -25.49
CA LYS A 346 15.38 19.98 -26.01
C LYS A 346 16.17 20.69 -24.93
N ASN A 347 15.57 20.95 -23.78
CA ASN A 347 16.22 21.52 -22.62
C ASN A 347 16.91 20.47 -21.70
N HIS A 348 16.79 19.17 -22.03
CA HIS A 348 17.50 18.05 -21.36
C HIS A 348 18.18 17.17 -22.40
N PRO A 349 19.16 17.68 -23.19
CA PRO A 349 19.76 16.96 -24.31
C PRO A 349 20.48 15.70 -23.84
N GLY A 350 20.06 14.55 -24.38
CA GLY A 350 20.62 13.25 -24.03
C GLY A 350 20.17 12.68 -22.69
N GLN A 351 19.38 13.39 -21.90
CA GLN A 351 18.88 12.98 -20.58
C GLN A 351 17.34 13.13 -20.43
N GLY A 352 16.62 13.35 -21.53
CA GLY A 352 15.18 13.58 -21.47
C GLY A 352 14.40 12.41 -20.89
N LYS A 353 14.81 11.16 -21.16
CA LYS A 353 14.18 9.96 -20.61
C LYS A 353 14.38 9.86 -19.10
N GLU A 354 15.59 10.10 -18.63
CA GLU A 354 15.93 10.07 -17.22
C GLU A 354 15.20 11.17 -16.46
N PHE A 355 15.14 12.39 -17.01
CA PHE A 355 14.40 13.51 -16.45
C PHE A 355 12.92 13.19 -16.28
N VAL A 356 12.26 12.66 -17.32
CA VAL A 356 10.83 12.31 -17.26
C VAL A 356 10.57 11.23 -16.21
N GLN A 357 11.44 10.22 -16.14
CA GLN A 357 11.31 9.18 -15.12
C GLN A 357 11.49 9.74 -13.71
N ASP A 358 12.51 10.54 -13.51
CA ASP A 358 12.82 11.15 -12.23
C ASP A 358 11.68 12.04 -11.72
N LEU A 359 11.08 12.84 -12.60
CA LEU A 359 9.96 13.71 -12.32
C LEU A 359 8.74 12.90 -11.80
N CYS A 360 8.39 11.80 -12.46
CA CYS A 360 7.27 10.95 -12.06
C CYS A 360 7.58 10.16 -10.78
N LEU A 361 8.81 9.64 -10.67
CA LEU A 361 9.25 8.85 -9.51
C LEU A 361 9.49 9.69 -8.25
N HIS A 362 9.46 11.02 -8.37
CA HIS A 362 9.50 11.94 -7.22
C HIS A 362 8.35 11.68 -6.21
N CYS A 363 7.19 11.20 -6.70
CA CYS A 363 6.05 10.79 -5.86
C CYS A 363 5.89 9.27 -5.80
N HIS A 364 6.01 8.56 -6.94
CA HIS A 364 5.76 7.13 -7.03
C HIS A 364 6.92 6.24 -6.58
N GLY A 365 8.07 6.81 -6.29
CA GLY A 365 9.24 6.14 -5.73
C GLY A 365 9.99 7.04 -4.76
N VAL A 366 9.27 7.87 -4.03
CA VAL A 366 9.74 9.06 -3.30
C VAL A 366 10.95 8.81 -2.40
N MET A 367 10.98 7.73 -1.63
CA MET A 367 12.09 7.46 -0.71
C MET A 367 13.38 7.10 -1.49
N GLY A 368 13.26 6.23 -2.47
CA GLY A 368 14.40 5.83 -3.31
C GLY A 368 14.91 6.96 -4.16
N GLN A 369 14.03 7.72 -4.80
CA GLN A 369 14.37 8.87 -5.63
C GLN A 369 15.11 9.93 -4.81
N ARG A 370 14.59 10.33 -3.65
CA ARG A 370 15.21 11.35 -2.80
C ARG A 370 16.55 10.90 -2.22
N GLN A 371 16.62 9.66 -1.71
CA GLN A 371 17.87 9.13 -1.17
C GLN A 371 18.94 9.02 -2.27
N TYR A 372 18.54 8.61 -3.50
CA TYR A 372 19.46 8.54 -4.62
C TYR A 372 19.99 9.91 -5.05
N HIS A 373 19.10 10.93 -5.08
CA HIS A 373 19.51 12.31 -5.35
C HIS A 373 20.49 12.84 -4.30
N ASP A 374 20.18 12.63 -3.02
CA ASP A 374 21.05 13.09 -1.93
C ASP A 374 22.45 12.45 -2.01
N ASP A 375 22.51 11.17 -2.34
CA ASP A 375 23.76 10.40 -2.33
C ASP A 375 24.59 10.58 -3.61
N THR A 376 23.92 10.86 -4.76
CA THR A 376 24.57 10.81 -6.06
C THR A 376 24.45 12.06 -6.91
N GLY A 377 23.44 12.90 -6.68
CA GLY A 377 23.10 14.06 -7.53
C GLY A 377 22.59 13.72 -8.92
N LYS A 378 22.13 12.45 -9.16
CA LYS A 378 21.70 11.96 -10.46
C LYS A 378 20.20 11.73 -10.51
N PHE A 379 19.64 11.68 -11.73
CA PHE A 379 18.25 11.31 -11.97
C PHE A 379 17.99 9.85 -11.61
N PHE A 380 16.90 9.63 -10.89
CA PHE A 380 16.43 8.30 -10.50
C PHE A 380 15.56 7.70 -11.62
N THR A 381 15.77 6.43 -11.92
CA THR A 381 15.09 5.78 -13.06
C THR A 381 14.32 4.53 -12.66
N ARG A 382 13.39 4.12 -13.54
CA ARG A 382 12.66 2.87 -13.41
C ARG A 382 13.58 1.65 -13.27
N ASP A 383 14.69 1.63 -13.98
CA ASP A 383 15.63 0.51 -13.91
C ASP A 383 16.27 0.38 -12.52
N ILE A 384 16.58 1.51 -11.86
CA ILE A 384 17.05 1.52 -10.47
C ILE A 384 15.93 1.05 -9.53
N LEU A 385 14.68 1.48 -9.76
CA LEU A 385 13.52 1.04 -8.96
C LEU A 385 13.32 -0.47 -9.07
N GLN A 386 13.49 -1.05 -10.26
CA GLN A 386 13.27 -2.47 -10.51
C GLN A 386 14.48 -3.36 -10.26
N ASP A 387 15.65 -2.81 -9.95
CA ASP A 387 16.81 -3.59 -9.56
C ASP A 387 16.61 -4.21 -8.16
N PRO A 388 16.54 -5.55 -8.04
CA PRO A 388 16.37 -6.22 -6.76
C PRO A 388 17.55 -6.03 -5.81
N ASN A 389 18.73 -5.66 -6.33
CA ASN A 389 19.94 -5.45 -5.54
C ASN A 389 20.14 -3.97 -5.17
N SER A 390 19.29 -3.08 -5.65
CA SER A 390 19.37 -1.65 -5.35
C SER A 390 18.67 -1.31 -4.05
N MET A 391 19.42 -0.77 -3.08
CA MET A 391 18.85 -0.17 -1.87
C MET A 391 17.84 0.94 -2.21
N TYR A 392 18.16 1.77 -3.19
CA TYR A 392 17.26 2.84 -3.64
C TYR A 392 16.01 2.27 -4.32
N GLY A 393 16.17 1.15 -5.04
CA GLY A 393 15.04 0.41 -5.61
C GLY A 393 14.12 -0.14 -4.52
N ALA A 394 14.68 -0.77 -3.49
CA ALA A 394 13.92 -1.27 -2.34
C ALA A 394 13.12 -0.15 -1.65
N LEU A 395 13.75 0.99 -1.37
CA LEU A 395 13.07 2.17 -0.82
C LEU A 395 11.94 2.68 -1.73
N ALA A 396 12.16 2.71 -3.05
CA ALA A 396 11.16 3.20 -4.00
C ALA A 396 9.97 2.23 -4.14
N ARG A 397 10.21 0.92 -4.13
CA ARG A 397 9.17 -0.12 -4.21
C ARG A 397 8.27 -0.18 -2.98
N ASP A 398 8.74 0.31 -1.83
CA ASP A 398 7.94 0.43 -0.60
C ASP A 398 6.88 1.56 -0.67
N GLY A 399 6.85 2.32 -1.75
CA GLY A 399 5.85 3.35 -2.02
C GLY A 399 6.00 4.62 -1.17
N VAL A 400 4.89 5.29 -0.89
CA VAL A 400 4.84 6.44 0.02
C VAL A 400 4.66 5.89 1.44
N SER A 401 5.77 5.64 2.11
CA SER A 401 5.82 4.86 3.34
C SER A 401 5.93 5.72 4.61
N CYS A 402 6.00 5.06 5.75
CA CYS A 402 5.99 5.67 7.09
C CYS A 402 6.99 6.83 7.22
N THR A 403 8.24 6.59 6.83
CA THR A 403 9.29 7.60 6.95
C THR A 403 9.16 8.78 5.99
N VAL A 404 8.28 8.72 4.99
CA VAL A 404 7.93 9.90 4.18
C VAL A 404 7.10 10.87 5.01
N CYS A 405 5.86 10.48 5.35
CA CYS A 405 4.92 11.38 6.04
C CYS A 405 5.43 11.82 7.41
N HIS A 406 5.92 10.88 8.22
CA HIS A 406 6.39 11.16 9.58
C HIS A 406 7.71 11.94 9.65
N ARG A 407 8.34 12.23 8.50
CA ARG A 407 9.54 13.05 8.41
C ARG A 407 9.39 14.30 7.56
N ILE A 408 8.22 14.54 6.99
CA ILE A 408 7.93 15.83 6.36
C ILE A 408 8.08 16.94 7.42
N SER A 409 8.88 17.97 7.10
CA SER A 409 9.05 19.16 7.94
C SER A 409 7.87 20.12 7.73
N ALA A 410 7.51 20.85 8.78
CA ALA A 410 6.50 21.91 8.68
C ALA A 410 6.94 23.12 7.81
N VAL A 411 8.22 23.21 7.46
CA VAL A 411 8.78 24.36 6.75
C VAL A 411 8.24 24.45 5.33
N GLY A 412 7.53 25.52 5.03
CA GLY A 412 7.00 25.82 3.70
C GLY A 412 5.78 25.04 3.27
N LEU A 413 5.21 24.15 4.11
CA LEU A 413 4.04 23.36 3.74
C LEU A 413 2.85 24.22 3.31
N GLY A 414 2.23 23.82 2.20
CA GLY A 414 1.08 24.52 1.61
C GLY A 414 1.43 25.68 0.71
N THR A 415 2.73 25.94 0.46
CA THR A 415 3.18 26.95 -0.50
C THR A 415 3.61 26.27 -1.81
N PRO A 416 3.60 27.02 -2.94
CA PRO A 416 3.98 26.47 -4.24
C PRO A 416 5.35 25.78 -4.29
N GLU A 417 6.28 26.22 -3.43
CA GLU A 417 7.62 25.65 -3.34
C GLU A 417 7.63 24.21 -2.83
N THR A 418 6.60 23.80 -2.11
CA THR A 418 6.47 22.44 -1.58
C THR A 418 5.55 21.53 -2.41
N PHE A 419 4.89 22.06 -3.44
CA PHE A 419 4.05 21.27 -4.35
C PHE A 419 4.88 20.31 -5.20
N THR A 420 4.23 19.37 -5.88
CA THR A 420 4.88 18.35 -6.72
C THR A 420 5.89 17.50 -5.92
N GLY A 421 5.59 17.24 -4.65
CA GLY A 421 6.45 16.43 -3.78
C GLY A 421 7.72 17.14 -3.27
N ASN A 422 7.88 18.47 -3.43
CA ASN A 422 9.08 19.21 -3.02
C ASN A 422 9.12 19.59 -1.53
N PHE A 423 8.46 18.82 -0.68
CA PHE A 423 8.49 19.00 0.76
C PHE A 423 9.90 18.88 1.35
N ASN A 424 10.16 19.56 2.45
CA ASN A 424 11.41 19.43 3.20
C ASN A 424 11.38 18.21 4.10
N VAL A 425 12.48 17.45 4.16
CA VAL A 425 12.64 16.29 5.05
C VAL A 425 13.29 16.74 6.35
N GLY A 426 12.70 16.38 7.48
CA GLY A 426 13.23 16.65 8.81
C GLY A 426 14.49 15.84 9.16
N PRO A 427 15.06 16.06 10.36
CA PRO A 427 16.26 15.36 10.84
C PRO A 427 16.10 13.82 10.80
N PRO A 428 17.18 13.08 10.49
CA PRO A 428 17.10 11.61 10.33
C PRO A 428 16.81 10.85 11.61
N ASP A 429 17.01 11.43 12.76
CA ASP A 429 16.82 10.84 14.08
C ASP A 429 15.49 11.23 14.75
N GLN A 430 14.57 11.85 13.99
CA GLN A 430 13.27 12.30 14.49
C GLN A 430 12.12 11.72 13.67
N MET A 431 11.04 11.35 14.37
CA MET A 431 9.78 10.92 13.77
C MET A 431 8.62 11.71 14.37
N ASN A 432 7.92 12.47 13.53
CA ASN A 432 6.78 13.28 13.97
C ASN A 432 5.50 12.45 14.03
N GLY A 433 4.75 12.55 15.12
CA GLY A 433 3.45 11.91 15.28
C GLY A 433 2.42 12.89 15.82
N PRO A 434 1.13 12.50 15.88
CA PRO A 434 0.06 13.41 16.32
C PRO A 434 -0.04 13.57 17.83
N TYR A 435 0.65 12.74 18.64
CA TYR A 435 0.44 12.61 20.06
C TYR A 435 1.52 13.29 20.90
N LYS A 436 1.07 13.90 22.00
CA LYS A 436 1.92 14.35 23.11
C LYS A 436 2.30 13.16 23.98
N GLU A 437 3.34 13.34 24.80
CA GLU A 437 3.74 12.40 25.85
C GLU A 437 3.90 10.95 25.32
N VAL A 438 4.69 10.80 24.26
CA VAL A 438 5.04 9.50 23.72
C VAL A 438 6.26 8.92 24.42
N ILE A 439 6.27 7.61 24.65
CA ILE A 439 7.49 6.92 25.11
C ILE A 439 8.48 6.86 23.95
N THR A 440 9.74 7.12 24.23
CA THR A 440 10.77 7.26 23.20
C THR A 440 11.77 6.12 23.17
N LEU A 441 11.97 5.42 24.31
CA LEU A 441 13.05 4.47 24.48
C LEU A 441 13.03 3.33 23.47
N PRO A 442 11.92 2.63 23.23
CA PRO A 442 11.90 1.49 22.32
C PRO A 442 12.33 1.87 20.91
N MET A 443 11.71 2.90 20.33
CA MET A 443 11.99 3.33 18.97
C MET A 443 13.39 3.93 18.83
N LYS A 444 13.85 4.68 19.83
CA LYS A 444 15.21 5.24 19.85
C LYS A 444 16.27 4.13 19.90
N ASN A 445 16.08 3.10 20.70
CA ASN A 445 17.02 1.99 20.80
C ASN A 445 17.04 1.15 19.52
N MET A 446 15.85 0.80 18.97
CA MET A 446 15.70 -0.07 17.81
C MET A 446 16.05 0.60 16.49
N MET A 447 15.65 1.85 16.32
CA MET A 447 15.69 2.57 15.04
C MET A 447 16.63 3.78 15.06
N GLY A 448 17.18 4.17 16.22
CA GLY A 448 17.90 5.44 16.34
C GLY A 448 17.03 6.67 16.10
N MET A 449 15.71 6.52 16.06
CA MET A 449 14.75 7.58 15.80
C MET A 449 13.95 7.89 17.07
N THR A 450 13.79 9.17 17.35
CA THR A 450 13.04 9.65 18.51
C THR A 450 11.65 10.09 18.08
N PRO A 451 10.57 9.42 18.54
CA PRO A 451 9.23 9.89 18.27
C PRO A 451 8.94 11.18 19.04
N GLN A 452 8.26 12.11 18.41
CA GLN A 452 7.88 13.39 18.98
C GLN A 452 6.57 13.90 18.38
N GLU A 453 5.89 14.84 19.06
CA GLU A 453 4.75 15.53 18.49
C GLU A 453 5.19 16.47 17.35
N GLY A 454 4.39 16.46 16.26
CA GLY A 454 4.55 17.39 15.14
C GLY A 454 3.17 17.76 14.61
N ASP A 455 2.78 19.03 14.74
CA ASP A 455 1.44 19.50 14.36
C ASP A 455 1.16 19.35 12.87
N GLN A 456 2.19 19.38 12.03
CA GLN A 456 2.07 19.18 10.59
C GLN A 456 1.45 17.82 10.20
N ILE A 457 1.54 16.80 11.06
CA ILE A 457 0.95 15.48 10.81
C ILE A 457 -0.59 15.53 10.74
N LYS A 458 -1.18 16.50 11.41
CA LYS A 458 -2.64 16.71 11.46
C LYS A 458 -3.12 17.74 10.41
N ASP A 459 -2.20 18.30 9.64
CA ASP A 459 -2.46 19.42 8.72
C ASP A 459 -2.63 18.93 7.28
N SER A 460 -3.68 19.36 6.61
CA SER A 460 -3.96 19.04 5.19
C SER A 460 -2.83 19.48 4.25
N ARG A 461 -2.05 20.49 4.62
CA ARG A 461 -0.89 20.96 3.85
C ARG A 461 0.19 19.89 3.69
N LEU A 462 0.28 18.94 4.62
CA LEU A 462 1.16 17.78 4.47
C LEU A 462 0.76 16.97 3.23
N CYS A 463 -0.53 16.68 3.07
CA CYS A 463 -1.07 15.97 1.90
C CYS A 463 -0.93 16.82 0.63
N GLY A 464 -1.16 18.13 0.75
CA GLY A 464 -1.07 19.10 -0.33
C GLY A 464 0.29 19.14 -1.03
N SER A 465 1.37 18.79 -0.33
CA SER A 465 2.71 18.74 -0.90
C SER A 465 2.84 17.73 -2.07
N CYS A 466 2.07 16.66 -2.07
CA CYS A 466 2.02 15.65 -3.14
C CYS A 466 0.70 15.68 -3.93
N HIS A 467 -0.40 16.13 -3.31
CA HIS A 467 -1.72 16.22 -3.95
C HIS A 467 -2.00 17.60 -4.57
N THR A 468 -0.92 18.30 -4.92
CA THR A 468 -0.87 19.43 -5.86
C THR A 468 0.32 19.19 -6.78
N ILE A 469 0.05 18.86 -8.05
CA ILE A 469 1.08 18.52 -9.03
C ILE A 469 1.10 19.59 -10.11
N VAL A 470 2.24 20.25 -10.25
CA VAL A 470 2.51 21.30 -11.25
C VAL A 470 3.62 20.80 -12.17
N LEU A 471 3.30 20.54 -13.43
CA LEU A 471 4.21 19.95 -14.39
C LEU A 471 4.61 20.94 -15.50
N PRO A 472 5.84 20.82 -16.02
CA PRO A 472 6.27 21.60 -17.19
C PRO A 472 5.56 21.11 -18.45
N VAL A 473 5.24 22.02 -19.36
CA VAL A 473 4.54 21.71 -20.61
C VAL A 473 5.53 21.63 -21.76
N TYR A 474 5.42 20.55 -22.55
CA TYR A 474 6.26 20.30 -23.73
C TYR A 474 5.41 20.04 -24.97
N ARG A 475 5.95 20.47 -26.12
CA ARG A 475 5.41 20.12 -27.45
C ARG A 475 5.81 18.71 -27.84
N ALA A 476 5.12 18.15 -28.82
CA ALA A 476 5.42 16.82 -29.35
C ALA A 476 6.86 16.68 -29.91
N ASN A 477 7.49 17.79 -30.32
CA ASN A 477 8.89 17.80 -30.80
C ASN A 477 9.93 17.92 -29.67
N GLY A 478 9.48 17.94 -28.40
CA GLY A 478 10.34 18.05 -27.19
C GLY A 478 10.74 19.48 -26.84
N GLU A 479 10.19 20.49 -27.52
CA GLU A 479 10.42 21.88 -27.14
C GLU A 479 9.57 22.28 -25.94
N PRO A 480 10.12 23.00 -24.94
CA PRO A 480 9.33 23.57 -23.87
C PRO A 480 8.35 24.63 -24.44
N VAL A 481 7.14 24.65 -23.93
CA VAL A 481 6.20 25.76 -24.19
C VAL A 481 6.60 26.95 -23.32
N LEU A 482 6.76 28.11 -23.92
CA LEU A 482 7.16 29.30 -23.20
C LEU A 482 6.00 30.30 -23.06
N MET A 483 5.90 30.89 -21.88
CA MET A 483 5.03 32.03 -21.63
C MET A 483 5.60 33.31 -22.23
N PRO A 484 4.79 34.41 -22.39
CA PRO A 484 5.28 35.66 -22.93
C PRO A 484 6.47 36.30 -22.18
N ASN A 485 6.66 35.97 -20.91
CA ASN A 485 7.78 36.40 -20.08
C ASN A 485 9.05 35.54 -20.28
N GLY A 486 9.02 34.57 -21.18
CA GLY A 486 10.14 33.67 -21.47
C GLY A 486 10.31 32.49 -20.48
N GLN A 487 9.50 32.40 -19.43
CA GLN A 487 9.49 31.24 -18.51
C GLN A 487 8.77 30.06 -19.18
N GLN A 488 9.19 28.84 -18.81
CA GLN A 488 8.49 27.65 -19.25
C GLN A 488 7.08 27.61 -18.66
N LYS A 489 6.10 27.34 -19.50
CA LYS A 489 4.72 27.13 -19.07
C LYS A 489 4.62 25.89 -18.20
N THR A 490 3.83 25.97 -17.14
CA THR A 490 3.45 24.87 -16.30
C THR A 490 1.94 24.66 -16.34
N PHE A 491 1.50 23.46 -16.02
CA PHE A 491 0.10 23.08 -15.91
C PHE A 491 -0.14 22.39 -14.56
N VAL A 492 -1.24 22.68 -13.89
CA VAL A 492 -1.66 22.00 -12.66
C VAL A 492 -2.37 20.71 -13.07
N GLU A 493 -1.63 19.59 -13.04
CA GLU A 493 -2.12 18.26 -13.42
C GLU A 493 -3.04 17.68 -12.35
N GLN A 494 -2.73 17.94 -11.07
CA GLN A 494 -3.55 17.51 -9.96
C GLN A 494 -3.78 18.67 -8.99
N ALA A 495 -5.05 18.98 -8.73
CA ALA A 495 -5.45 20.15 -7.94
C ALA A 495 -6.19 19.79 -6.63
N THR A 496 -6.19 18.53 -6.20
CA THR A 496 -7.04 18.04 -5.10
C THR A 496 -6.92 18.87 -3.81
N PHE A 497 -5.72 19.29 -3.43
CA PHE A 497 -5.52 20.16 -2.28
C PHE A 497 -6.00 21.60 -2.54
N LEU A 498 -5.81 22.13 -3.75
CA LEU A 498 -6.27 23.46 -4.12
C LEU A 498 -7.81 23.53 -4.17
N GLU A 499 -8.46 22.45 -4.62
CA GLU A 499 -9.91 22.29 -4.60
C GLU A 499 -10.44 22.31 -3.16
N TRP A 500 -9.74 21.60 -2.23
CA TRP A 500 -10.08 21.61 -0.81
C TRP A 500 -9.90 23.01 -0.19
N LEU A 501 -8.83 23.73 -0.53
CA LEU A 501 -8.62 25.10 -0.06
C LEU A 501 -9.76 26.06 -0.43
N ASN A 502 -10.44 25.81 -1.56
CA ASN A 502 -11.59 26.59 -2.03
C ASN A 502 -12.91 25.87 -1.74
N SER A 503 -13.07 25.31 -0.56
CA SER A 503 -14.27 24.56 -0.13
C SER A 503 -14.74 25.01 1.25
N GLU A 504 -15.95 24.57 1.63
CA GLU A 504 -16.44 24.75 3.01
C GLU A 504 -15.64 23.95 4.05
N PHE A 505 -14.83 22.97 3.60
CA PHE A 505 -14.04 22.10 4.46
C PHE A 505 -12.64 22.63 4.76
N ALA A 506 -12.18 23.66 4.09
CA ALA A 506 -10.92 24.34 4.40
C ALA A 506 -10.87 24.86 5.83
N ASP A 507 -9.68 25.09 6.37
CA ASP A 507 -9.48 25.56 7.75
C ASP A 507 -10.35 26.78 8.12
N ASN A 508 -10.60 27.67 7.17
CA ASN A 508 -11.40 28.87 7.33
C ASN A 508 -12.82 28.71 6.76
N GLY A 509 -13.23 27.51 6.35
CA GLY A 509 -14.54 27.23 5.79
C GLY A 509 -15.64 27.15 6.86
N SER A 510 -16.89 26.98 6.41
CA SER A 510 -18.04 26.86 7.33
C SER A 510 -18.16 25.51 8.03
N ASN A 511 -17.46 24.47 7.54
CA ASN A 511 -17.45 23.11 8.09
C ASN A 511 -16.04 22.50 8.01
N PRO A 512 -15.05 23.04 8.75
CA PRO A 512 -13.66 22.64 8.62
C PRO A 512 -13.45 21.14 8.87
N GLN A 513 -12.80 20.44 7.93
CA GLN A 513 -12.38 19.05 8.03
C GLN A 513 -11.07 18.88 7.25
N SER A 514 -10.06 18.32 7.90
CA SER A 514 -8.79 18.04 7.28
C SER A 514 -8.88 16.83 6.32
N CYS A 515 -7.86 16.65 5.48
CA CYS A 515 -7.70 15.45 4.68
C CYS A 515 -7.66 14.19 5.57
N GLN A 516 -6.99 14.29 6.72
CA GLN A 516 -6.87 13.21 7.70
C GLN A 516 -8.22 12.84 8.32
N ASP A 517 -9.11 13.79 8.59
CA ASP A 517 -10.44 13.50 9.17
C ASP A 517 -11.29 12.61 8.26
N CYS A 518 -11.13 12.72 6.93
CA CYS A 518 -11.85 11.92 5.95
C CYS A 518 -11.12 10.64 5.56
N HIS A 519 -9.78 10.72 5.29
CA HIS A 519 -8.98 9.63 4.75
C HIS A 519 -8.26 8.80 5.81
N MET A 520 -8.26 9.23 7.07
CA MET A 520 -7.70 8.54 8.22
C MET A 520 -8.71 8.54 9.38
N PRO A 521 -9.87 7.90 9.23
CA PRO A 521 -10.97 8.02 10.19
C PRO A 521 -10.61 7.44 11.56
N LYS A 522 -11.22 8.00 12.62
CA LYS A 522 -11.10 7.54 14.01
C LYS A 522 -12.11 6.44 14.37
N THR A 523 -12.83 5.95 13.38
CA THR A 523 -13.94 5.01 13.58
C THR A 523 -13.86 3.83 12.64
N TYR A 524 -14.52 2.73 13.03
CA TYR A 524 -14.78 1.58 12.17
C TYR A 524 -16.30 1.39 12.03
N VAL A 525 -16.76 0.94 10.87
CA VAL A 525 -18.18 0.65 10.65
C VAL A 525 -18.39 -0.86 10.68
N ASP A 526 -19.14 -1.37 11.65
CA ASP A 526 -19.51 -2.77 11.80
C ASP A 526 -21.02 -2.94 11.82
N GLY A 527 -21.58 -3.67 10.85
CA GLY A 527 -23.02 -3.93 10.76
C GLY A 527 -23.87 -2.64 10.68
N GLY A 528 -23.32 -1.55 10.11
CA GLY A 528 -23.97 -0.23 10.04
C GLY A 528 -23.80 0.65 11.30
N ALA A 529 -23.19 0.12 12.37
CA ALA A 529 -22.86 0.90 13.56
C ALA A 529 -21.48 1.54 13.42
N THR A 530 -21.35 2.83 13.73
CA THR A 530 -20.07 3.53 13.79
C THR A 530 -19.44 3.33 15.16
N ILE A 531 -18.27 2.72 15.20
CA ILE A 531 -17.53 2.34 16.41
C ILE A 531 -16.33 3.27 16.56
N PRO A 532 -16.24 4.07 17.64
CA PRO A 532 -15.02 4.82 17.95
C PRO A 532 -13.90 3.85 18.35
N LEU A 533 -12.67 4.18 17.92
CA LEU A 533 -11.51 3.33 18.17
C LEU A 533 -10.69 3.88 19.34
N ASN A 534 -10.21 2.97 20.17
CA ASN A 534 -9.33 3.27 21.28
C ASN A 534 -8.25 2.19 21.35
N TYR A 535 -7.07 2.49 20.82
CA TYR A 535 -5.98 1.54 20.71
C TYR A 535 -4.64 2.11 21.20
N LYS A 536 -3.76 1.22 21.66
CA LYS A 536 -2.33 1.51 21.69
C LYS A 536 -1.82 1.61 20.26
N ILE A 537 -0.88 2.51 20.00
CA ILE A 537 -0.38 2.78 18.64
C ILE A 537 0.71 1.79 18.19
N ALA A 538 1.15 0.93 19.09
CA ALA A 538 2.18 -0.07 18.83
C ALA A 538 1.97 -1.29 19.73
N ASN A 539 2.58 -2.40 19.36
CA ASN A 539 2.71 -3.60 20.19
C ASN A 539 4.12 -3.64 20.77
N ILE A 540 4.23 -3.45 22.08
CA ILE A 540 5.46 -3.63 22.85
C ILE A 540 5.12 -4.55 24.01
N GLU A 541 6.00 -5.48 24.32
CA GLU A 541 5.85 -6.37 25.48
C GLU A 541 6.12 -5.59 26.77
N ASP A 542 5.21 -4.69 27.11
CA ASP A 542 5.35 -3.77 28.23
C ASP A 542 5.13 -4.44 29.61
N ASN A 543 4.48 -5.63 29.65
CA ASN A 543 4.04 -6.26 30.89
C ASN A 543 4.36 -7.75 31.04
N THR A 544 4.99 -8.40 30.08
CA THR A 544 5.02 -9.87 30.01
C THR A 544 6.28 -10.56 30.55
N PHE A 545 7.35 -9.83 30.83
CA PHE A 545 8.60 -10.41 31.29
C PHE A 545 9.07 -9.85 32.64
N PRO A 546 8.32 -10.05 33.74
CA PRO A 546 8.72 -9.51 35.04
C PRO A 546 10.00 -10.13 35.59
N ALA A 547 10.40 -11.30 35.08
CA ALA A 547 11.50 -12.08 35.56
C ALA A 547 12.82 -11.89 34.80
N VAL A 548 12.88 -11.03 33.78
CA VAL A 548 14.10 -10.79 32.99
C VAL A 548 14.99 -9.74 33.65
N ASP A 549 16.30 -9.93 33.52
CA ASP A 549 17.25 -8.90 33.87
C ASP A 549 17.27 -7.80 32.80
N PHE A 550 17.59 -6.59 33.22
CA PHE A 550 17.77 -5.44 32.29
C PHE A 550 16.54 -5.02 31.47
N ARG A 551 15.34 -5.32 31.97
CA ARG A 551 14.12 -4.70 31.41
C ARG A 551 14.09 -3.21 31.76
N ALA A 552 13.65 -2.40 30.81
CA ALA A 552 13.44 -0.96 31.05
C ALA A 552 12.35 -0.74 32.11
N PRO A 553 12.39 0.39 32.84
CA PRO A 553 11.30 0.77 33.75
C PRO A 553 9.96 0.92 33.02
N ASP A 554 8.87 0.57 33.68
CA ASP A 554 7.51 0.66 33.11
C ASP A 554 7.21 2.02 32.47
N LYS A 555 7.63 3.10 33.11
CA LYS A 555 7.44 4.47 32.58
C LYS A 555 8.03 4.72 31.20
N ASP A 556 9.02 3.93 30.77
CA ASP A 556 9.75 4.08 29.53
C ASP A 556 9.24 3.13 28.42
N ILE A 557 8.36 2.18 28.76
CA ILE A 557 7.86 1.15 27.83
C ILE A 557 6.33 0.97 27.87
N THR A 558 5.61 1.49 28.85
CA THR A 558 4.15 1.31 28.93
C THR A 558 3.43 2.26 27.97
N LEU A 559 2.76 1.69 26.98
CA LEU A 559 1.98 2.42 26.00
C LEU A 559 0.62 2.84 26.55
N THR A 560 0.23 4.08 26.26
CA THR A 560 -1.09 4.62 26.52
C THR A 560 -2.02 4.33 25.35
N SER A 561 -3.25 3.88 25.64
CA SER A 561 -4.33 3.81 24.64
C SER A 561 -4.74 5.22 24.20
N ARG A 562 -5.08 5.36 22.91
CA ARG A 562 -5.48 6.62 22.29
C ARG A 562 -6.93 6.53 21.83
N ASP A 563 -7.79 7.33 22.40
CA ASP A 563 -9.21 7.46 22.02
C ASP A 563 -9.41 8.27 20.74
N ASP A 564 -8.38 8.96 20.28
CA ASP A 564 -8.27 9.62 18.98
C ASP A 564 -7.40 8.82 18.01
N TYR A 565 -7.38 7.48 18.10
CA TYR A 565 -6.62 6.62 17.20
C TYR A 565 -7.05 6.80 15.74
N HIS A 566 -6.13 7.20 14.88
CA HIS A 566 -6.36 7.38 13.45
C HIS A 566 -5.97 6.14 12.65
N ARG A 567 -6.92 5.63 11.90
CA ARG A 567 -6.68 4.56 10.92
C ARG A 567 -5.81 5.08 9.77
N HIS A 568 -4.96 4.22 9.23
CA HIS A 568 -4.09 4.56 8.10
C HIS A 568 -4.63 3.99 6.79
N THR A 569 -5.94 4.18 6.56
CA THR A 569 -6.60 3.66 5.37
C THR A 569 -6.15 4.35 4.10
N LEU A 570 -6.06 5.69 4.09
CA LEU A 570 -5.58 6.49 2.98
C LEU A 570 -6.21 6.08 1.63
N LEU A 571 -7.48 5.72 1.67
CA LEU A 571 -8.21 5.15 0.56
C LEU A 571 -9.00 6.21 -0.21
N GLY A 572 -9.19 5.96 -1.49
CA GLY A 572 -10.13 6.64 -2.38
C GLY A 572 -11.01 5.62 -3.10
N LEU A 573 -11.43 5.93 -4.34
CA LEU A 573 -12.32 5.08 -5.13
C LEU A 573 -11.59 4.14 -6.10
N ASN A 574 -10.33 3.84 -5.87
CA ASN A 574 -9.48 3.03 -6.78
C ASN A 574 -9.73 1.52 -6.66
N VAL A 575 -10.99 1.10 -6.47
CA VAL A 575 -11.37 -0.30 -6.31
C VAL A 575 -10.91 -1.16 -7.50
N PHE A 576 -10.98 -0.61 -8.71
CA PHE A 576 -10.50 -1.31 -9.91
C PHE A 576 -9.00 -1.65 -9.84
N ALA A 577 -8.17 -0.71 -9.38
CA ALA A 577 -6.75 -0.95 -9.17
C ALA A 577 -6.50 -1.93 -8.01
N LEU A 578 -7.25 -1.81 -6.90
CA LEU A 578 -7.15 -2.77 -5.78
C LEU A 578 -7.51 -4.19 -6.21
N GLU A 579 -8.48 -4.37 -7.11
CA GLU A 579 -8.79 -5.68 -7.71
C GLU A 579 -7.63 -6.22 -8.56
N MET A 580 -6.89 -5.36 -9.27
CA MET A 580 -5.66 -5.80 -9.94
C MET A 580 -4.62 -6.25 -8.92
N PHE A 581 -4.39 -5.49 -7.85
CA PHE A 581 -3.45 -5.88 -6.78
C PHE A 581 -3.87 -7.18 -6.10
N ARG A 582 -5.16 -7.39 -5.90
CA ARG A 582 -5.68 -8.63 -5.32
C ARG A 582 -5.43 -9.85 -6.20
N GLN A 583 -5.68 -9.72 -7.52
CA GLN A 583 -5.67 -10.85 -8.45
C GLN A 583 -4.28 -11.14 -9.05
N PHE A 584 -3.38 -10.15 -9.13
CA PHE A 584 -2.06 -10.28 -9.74
C PHE A 584 -0.92 -10.08 -8.73
N ARG A 585 -1.13 -10.46 -7.47
CA ARG A 585 -0.14 -10.31 -6.39
C ARG A 585 1.24 -10.85 -6.77
N PRO A 586 1.38 -12.08 -7.32
CA PRO A 586 2.69 -12.61 -7.66
C PRO A 586 3.46 -11.74 -8.66
N GLU A 587 2.79 -11.29 -9.72
CA GLU A 587 3.40 -10.45 -10.75
C GLU A 587 3.74 -9.05 -10.24
N LEU A 588 3.01 -8.57 -9.24
CA LEU A 588 3.23 -7.30 -8.58
C LEU A 588 4.20 -7.40 -7.39
N GLY A 589 4.72 -8.60 -7.12
CA GLY A 589 5.67 -8.87 -6.05
C GLY A 589 5.09 -8.64 -4.65
N LEU A 590 3.79 -8.84 -4.46
CA LEU A 590 3.11 -8.65 -3.18
C LEU A 590 3.04 -9.94 -2.38
N TYR A 591 2.96 -9.82 -1.07
CA TYR A 591 2.68 -10.96 -0.19
C TYR A 591 1.37 -11.65 -0.56
N GLN A 592 1.35 -12.97 -0.43
CA GLN A 592 0.17 -13.78 -0.74
C GLN A 592 -0.97 -13.51 0.23
N SER A 593 -0.64 -13.25 1.49
CA SER A 593 -1.58 -12.92 2.55
C SER A 593 -1.02 -11.84 3.45
N ASP A 594 -1.79 -11.40 4.43
CA ASP A 594 -1.30 -10.47 5.45
C ASP A 594 -0.18 -11.16 6.26
N PRO A 595 1.07 -10.63 6.24
CA PRO A 595 2.23 -11.35 6.78
C PRO A 595 2.19 -11.54 8.29
N MET A 596 1.52 -10.63 9.02
CA MET A 596 1.48 -10.66 10.48
C MET A 596 0.25 -11.36 11.03
N LEU A 597 -0.74 -11.63 10.19
CA LEU A 597 -1.99 -12.24 10.60
C LEU A 597 -2.16 -13.62 9.97
N ARG A 598 -2.54 -14.57 10.81
CA ARG A 598 -2.59 -15.97 10.45
C ARG A 598 -4.02 -16.45 10.20
N PRO A 599 -4.21 -17.44 9.33
CA PRO A 599 -5.53 -18.03 9.08
C PRO A 599 -6.23 -18.53 10.36
N SER A 600 -5.47 -18.92 11.38
CA SER A 600 -6.02 -19.34 12.68
C SER A 600 -6.77 -18.24 13.44
N LEU A 601 -6.47 -16.97 13.19
CA LEU A 601 -7.24 -15.84 13.74
C LEU A 601 -8.46 -15.48 12.90
N ASN A 602 -8.65 -16.15 11.76
CA ASN A 602 -9.74 -15.88 10.84
C ASN A 602 -9.89 -14.37 10.55
N THR A 603 -8.76 -13.74 10.22
CA THR A 603 -8.67 -12.30 9.95
C THR A 603 -8.90 -12.01 8.48
N ALA A 604 -9.64 -10.94 8.20
CA ALA A 604 -9.82 -10.43 6.85
C ALA A 604 -8.48 -10.04 6.23
N ASP A 605 -8.27 -10.38 4.98
CA ASP A 605 -7.13 -9.88 4.22
C ASP A 605 -7.22 -8.35 4.09
N SER A 606 -6.13 -7.65 4.30
CA SER A 606 -6.12 -6.18 4.28
C SER A 606 -6.54 -5.59 2.94
N VAL A 607 -6.27 -6.27 1.80
CA VAL A 607 -6.76 -5.81 0.49
C VAL A 607 -8.27 -5.94 0.37
N ASP A 608 -8.87 -7.01 0.89
CA ASP A 608 -10.32 -7.18 0.89
C ASP A 608 -10.99 -6.11 1.77
N THR A 609 -10.38 -5.79 2.92
CA THR A 609 -10.83 -4.69 3.78
C THR A 609 -10.74 -3.33 3.06
N ALA A 610 -9.66 -3.08 2.32
CA ALA A 610 -9.49 -1.85 1.55
C ALA A 610 -10.53 -1.73 0.42
N ILE A 611 -10.81 -2.83 -0.28
CA ILE A 611 -11.86 -2.90 -1.33
C ILE A 611 -13.24 -2.63 -0.71
N ASP A 612 -13.58 -3.31 0.38
CA ASP A 612 -14.88 -3.13 1.05
C ASP A 612 -15.06 -1.70 1.55
N MET A 613 -14.05 -1.14 2.21
CA MET A 613 -14.11 0.24 2.70
C MET A 613 -14.24 1.25 1.55
N SER A 614 -13.53 1.09 0.45
CA SER A 614 -13.63 1.96 -0.71
C SER A 614 -15.01 1.86 -1.38
N ALA A 615 -15.51 0.65 -1.60
CA ALA A 615 -16.75 0.41 -2.34
C ALA A 615 -18.01 0.62 -1.50
N ASN A 616 -18.00 0.27 -0.22
CA ASN A 616 -19.21 0.27 0.61
C ASN A 616 -19.25 1.46 1.57
N THR A 617 -18.10 1.96 2.07
CA THR A 617 -18.09 3.12 2.96
C THR A 617 -17.87 4.41 2.18
N LEU A 618 -16.75 4.56 1.47
CA LEU A 618 -16.42 5.82 0.79
C LEU A 618 -17.35 6.09 -0.38
N ALA A 619 -17.52 5.13 -1.30
CA ALA A 619 -18.35 5.31 -2.48
C ALA A 619 -19.80 5.65 -2.12
N LYS A 620 -20.42 4.82 -1.28
CA LYS A 620 -21.87 4.90 -1.02
C LYS A 620 -22.28 5.93 0.02
N THR A 621 -21.39 6.35 0.92
CA THR A 621 -21.78 7.21 2.06
C THR A 621 -21.06 8.54 2.13
N LYS A 622 -19.93 8.72 1.42
CA LYS A 622 -19.09 9.91 1.55
C LYS A 622 -18.85 10.67 0.26
N THR A 623 -19.17 10.07 -0.90
CA THR A 623 -18.75 10.63 -2.18
C THR A 623 -19.79 11.55 -2.80
N ALA A 624 -20.99 11.06 -3.10
CA ALA A 624 -22.04 11.86 -3.73
C ALA A 624 -23.43 11.30 -3.51
N ASP A 625 -24.45 12.15 -3.69
CA ASP A 625 -25.87 11.78 -3.68
C ASP A 625 -26.49 11.97 -5.06
N VAL A 626 -27.46 11.11 -5.39
CA VAL A 626 -28.30 11.23 -6.60
C VAL A 626 -29.76 11.30 -6.21
N LYS A 627 -30.48 12.30 -6.71
CA LYS A 627 -31.92 12.45 -6.47
C LYS A 627 -32.65 12.84 -7.74
N VAL A 628 -33.67 12.10 -8.12
CA VAL A 628 -34.64 12.54 -9.12
C VAL A 628 -35.55 13.60 -8.46
N VAL A 629 -35.42 14.84 -8.87
CA VAL A 629 -36.08 15.99 -8.23
C VAL A 629 -37.39 16.39 -8.87
N SER A 630 -37.57 16.03 -10.16
CA SER A 630 -38.79 16.34 -10.91
C SER A 630 -39.01 15.28 -12.00
N VAL A 631 -40.27 14.87 -12.19
CA VAL A 631 -40.71 14.03 -13.30
C VAL A 631 -42.07 14.57 -13.79
N THR A 632 -42.15 14.98 -15.04
CA THR A 632 -43.40 15.53 -15.62
C THR A 632 -43.65 15.01 -17.04
N LYS A 633 -44.90 14.66 -17.32
CA LYS A 633 -45.39 14.36 -18.69
C LYS A 633 -46.12 15.58 -19.23
N ALA A 634 -45.62 16.20 -20.28
CA ALA A 634 -46.27 17.34 -20.92
C ALA A 634 -45.87 17.44 -22.41
N ASN A 635 -46.79 17.88 -23.28
CA ASN A 635 -46.51 18.16 -24.67
C ASN A 635 -45.91 17.00 -25.49
N GLY A 636 -46.30 15.76 -25.17
CA GLY A 636 -45.74 14.57 -25.82
C GLY A 636 -44.33 14.19 -25.38
N GLN A 637 -43.82 14.79 -24.27
CA GLN A 637 -42.51 14.55 -23.74
C GLN A 637 -42.57 14.15 -22.26
N LEU A 638 -41.56 13.35 -21.81
CA LEU A 638 -41.24 13.07 -20.43
C LEU A 638 -40.04 13.96 -20.07
N GLN A 639 -40.19 14.88 -19.14
CA GLN A 639 -39.12 15.68 -18.61
C GLN A 639 -38.71 15.14 -17.23
N ILE A 640 -37.41 14.95 -17.03
CA ILE A 640 -36.85 14.45 -15.78
C ILE A 640 -35.67 15.36 -15.37
N ASP A 641 -35.67 15.82 -14.12
CA ASP A 641 -34.55 16.53 -13.55
C ASP A 641 -33.87 15.65 -12.49
N VAL A 642 -32.58 15.43 -12.66
CA VAL A 642 -31.74 14.64 -11.75
C VAL A 642 -30.71 15.56 -11.12
N ARG A 643 -30.72 15.65 -9.78
CA ARG A 643 -29.70 16.37 -9.02
C ARG A 643 -28.63 15.39 -8.57
N VAL A 644 -27.36 15.74 -8.82
CA VAL A 644 -26.16 15.09 -8.27
C VAL A 644 -25.49 16.07 -7.34
N THR A 645 -25.12 15.63 -6.12
CA THR A 645 -24.49 16.49 -5.11
C THR A 645 -23.18 15.86 -4.66
N ASN A 646 -22.11 16.62 -4.69
CA ASN A 646 -20.80 16.23 -4.17
C ASN A 646 -20.75 16.37 -2.64
N ASN A 647 -20.33 15.33 -1.95
CA ASN A 647 -20.13 15.30 -0.50
C ASN A 647 -18.63 15.27 -0.12
N ALA A 648 -17.72 15.16 -1.10
CA ALA A 648 -16.29 15.22 -0.86
C ALA A 648 -15.79 16.65 -0.62
N GLY A 649 -14.68 16.79 0.07
CA GLY A 649 -14.04 18.08 0.31
C GLY A 649 -13.25 18.65 -0.85
N HIS A 650 -13.30 18.03 -2.01
CA HIS A 650 -12.63 18.38 -3.26
C HIS A 650 -13.55 18.08 -4.44
N SER A 651 -13.17 18.39 -5.65
CA SER A 651 -13.95 18.08 -6.85
C SER A 651 -14.24 16.57 -6.96
N PHE A 652 -15.34 16.21 -7.58
CA PHE A 652 -15.66 14.81 -7.85
C PHE A 652 -15.95 14.58 -9.33
N PRO A 653 -15.19 13.68 -10.01
CA PRO A 653 -13.98 13.00 -9.55
C PRO A 653 -12.82 13.96 -9.25
N SER A 654 -11.76 13.50 -8.58
CA SER A 654 -10.54 14.26 -8.34
C SER A 654 -9.29 13.36 -8.47
N GLY A 655 -8.12 13.96 -8.43
CA GLY A 655 -6.83 13.35 -8.72
C GLY A 655 -6.48 13.54 -10.19
N VAL A 656 -5.96 12.50 -10.85
CA VAL A 656 -5.55 12.57 -12.27
C VAL A 656 -6.73 12.82 -13.21
N GLY A 657 -6.55 13.67 -14.24
CA GLY A 657 -7.62 14.18 -15.11
C GLY A 657 -8.42 13.13 -15.87
N PHE A 658 -7.86 11.97 -16.20
CA PHE A 658 -8.57 10.93 -16.94
C PHE A 658 -9.66 10.18 -16.14
N ARG A 659 -9.77 10.39 -14.82
CA ARG A 659 -10.85 9.79 -13.99
C ARG A 659 -12.16 10.47 -14.30
N ARG A 660 -13.26 9.70 -14.37
CA ARG A 660 -14.56 10.23 -14.67
C ARG A 660 -15.68 9.62 -13.84
N ALA A 661 -16.80 10.36 -13.74
CA ALA A 661 -18.07 9.83 -13.26
C ALA A 661 -19.15 10.18 -14.29
N PHE A 662 -20.19 9.36 -14.38
CA PHE A 662 -21.27 9.59 -15.34
C PHE A 662 -22.61 9.10 -14.79
N LEU A 663 -23.69 9.70 -15.33
CA LEU A 663 -25.06 9.30 -15.01
C LEU A 663 -25.55 8.24 -16.00
N ASP A 664 -26.03 7.12 -15.47
CA ASP A 664 -26.90 6.16 -16.14
C ASP A 664 -28.35 6.46 -15.74
N LEU A 665 -29.12 7.01 -16.67
CA LEU A 665 -30.56 7.20 -16.49
C LEU A 665 -31.34 6.15 -17.27
N ARG A 666 -32.28 5.46 -16.59
CA ARG A 666 -33.17 4.48 -17.17
C ARG A 666 -34.63 4.83 -16.94
N VAL A 667 -35.42 4.82 -18.01
CA VAL A 667 -36.89 4.94 -17.98
C VAL A 667 -37.45 3.54 -18.13
N MET A 668 -38.22 3.07 -17.14
CA MET A 668 -38.61 1.67 -16.99
C MET A 668 -40.11 1.45 -17.21
N ASP A 669 -40.48 0.47 -18.03
CA ASP A 669 -41.80 -0.09 -18.16
C ASP A 669 -41.81 -1.47 -17.48
N GLY A 670 -42.20 -1.52 -16.21
CA GLY A 670 -41.97 -2.68 -15.36
C GLY A 670 -40.46 -2.94 -15.22
N ASP A 671 -40.02 -4.16 -15.55
CA ASP A 671 -38.61 -4.55 -15.53
C ASP A 671 -37.90 -4.27 -16.86
N GLN A 672 -38.57 -3.73 -17.88
CA GLN A 672 -37.99 -3.47 -19.18
C GLN A 672 -37.54 -2.01 -19.30
N VAL A 673 -36.40 -1.80 -19.97
CA VAL A 673 -35.87 -0.48 -20.26
C VAL A 673 -36.52 0.07 -21.49
N ALA A 674 -37.32 1.13 -21.35
CA ALA A 674 -37.96 1.85 -22.47
C ALA A 674 -37.07 2.89 -23.12
N TRP A 675 -36.13 3.47 -22.34
CA TRP A 675 -35.12 4.41 -22.78
C TRP A 675 -33.97 4.49 -21.78
N ALA A 676 -32.74 4.68 -22.28
CA ALA A 676 -31.57 4.82 -21.40
C ALA A 676 -30.51 5.72 -22.00
N SER A 677 -29.76 6.40 -21.13
CA SER A 677 -28.53 7.15 -21.43
C SER A 677 -27.46 6.82 -20.38
N GLY A 678 -26.28 6.45 -20.84
CA GLY A 678 -25.19 6.05 -19.95
C GLY A 678 -25.06 4.54 -19.71
N ASP A 679 -25.70 3.72 -20.52
CA ASP A 679 -25.50 2.25 -20.53
C ASP A 679 -24.02 1.92 -20.76
N VAL A 680 -23.54 0.82 -20.17
CA VAL A 680 -22.16 0.38 -20.31
C VAL A 680 -22.05 -1.06 -20.81
N SER A 681 -21.01 -1.31 -21.61
CA SER A 681 -20.59 -2.68 -21.99
C SER A 681 -19.92 -3.40 -20.82
N PRO A 682 -19.70 -4.73 -20.92
CA PRO A 682 -18.97 -5.49 -19.90
C PRO A 682 -17.51 -5.04 -19.67
N LYS A 683 -16.99 -4.15 -20.50
CA LYS A 683 -15.65 -3.54 -20.37
C LYS A 683 -15.71 -2.05 -20.02
N GLY A 684 -16.85 -1.56 -19.52
CA GLY A 684 -17.00 -0.19 -19.06
C GLY A 684 -17.03 0.86 -20.16
N ILE A 685 -17.25 0.46 -21.41
CA ILE A 685 -17.41 1.38 -22.54
C ILE A 685 -18.84 1.90 -22.50
N ILE A 686 -19.02 3.21 -22.50
CA ILE A 686 -20.34 3.82 -22.57
C ILE A 686 -20.91 3.60 -23.99
N VAL A 687 -22.15 3.14 -24.06
CA VAL A 687 -22.82 2.77 -25.29
C VAL A 687 -24.14 3.52 -25.48
N ASP A 688 -24.57 3.68 -26.75
CA ASP A 688 -25.89 4.18 -27.11
C ASP A 688 -27.01 3.13 -26.91
N GLY A 689 -28.25 3.51 -27.16
CA GLY A 689 -29.43 2.64 -27.05
C GLY A 689 -29.40 1.38 -27.92
N ASN A 690 -28.50 1.30 -28.89
CA ASN A 690 -28.29 0.14 -29.77
C ASN A 690 -27.09 -0.71 -29.34
N GLY A 691 -26.43 -0.38 -28.21
CA GLY A 691 -25.23 -1.05 -27.72
C GLY A 691 -23.96 -0.68 -28.50
N ARG A 692 -23.95 0.40 -29.27
CA ARG A 692 -22.77 0.89 -29.99
C ARG A 692 -21.98 1.83 -29.12
N SER A 693 -20.64 1.65 -29.10
CA SER A 693 -19.75 2.56 -28.40
C SER A 693 -19.96 4.01 -28.83
N LEU A 694 -20.01 4.93 -27.89
CA LEU A 694 -20.00 6.34 -28.21
C LEU A 694 -18.66 6.70 -28.88
N VAL A 695 -18.70 7.71 -29.80
CA VAL A 695 -17.49 8.15 -30.50
C VAL A 695 -16.39 8.64 -29.54
N THR A 696 -16.80 9.12 -28.38
CA THR A 696 -15.90 9.62 -27.33
C THR A 696 -15.22 8.51 -26.50
N GLU A 697 -15.63 7.26 -26.68
CA GLU A 697 -15.10 6.13 -25.91
C GLU A 697 -13.88 5.46 -26.54
N THR A 698 -13.57 5.82 -27.78
CA THR A 698 -12.41 5.27 -28.52
C THR A 698 -11.34 6.32 -28.68
N PHE A 699 -10.09 5.92 -28.41
CA PHE A 699 -8.95 6.81 -28.64
C PHE A 699 -8.62 6.88 -30.14
N THR A 700 -8.55 8.09 -30.64
CA THR A 700 -8.02 8.35 -31.98
C THR A 700 -6.99 9.48 -31.89
N PRO A 701 -5.80 9.35 -32.50
CA PRO A 701 -4.86 10.44 -32.56
C PRO A 701 -5.55 11.71 -33.15
N LYS A 702 -5.28 12.87 -32.55
CA LYS A 702 -5.90 14.14 -32.93
C LYS A 702 -7.41 14.20 -32.62
N GLN A 703 -7.86 13.49 -31.59
CA GLN A 703 -9.24 13.60 -31.10
C GLN A 703 -9.53 15.02 -30.60
N GLN A 704 -10.70 15.53 -30.98
CA GLN A 704 -11.22 16.83 -30.55
C GLN A 704 -12.68 16.73 -30.08
N ARG A 705 -13.31 15.54 -30.19
CA ARG A 705 -14.72 15.36 -29.83
C ARG A 705 -14.82 14.80 -28.42
N PHE A 706 -15.71 15.39 -27.65
CA PHE A 706 -16.08 14.96 -26.29
C PHE A 706 -17.57 15.23 -26.06
N GLN A 707 -18.15 14.63 -24.98
CA GLN A 707 -19.52 14.90 -24.54
C GLN A 707 -19.59 16.31 -23.94
N GLU A 708 -20.60 17.08 -24.31
CA GLU A 708 -20.86 18.39 -23.74
C GLU A 708 -21.28 18.28 -22.27
N HIS A 709 -21.32 19.40 -21.58
CA HIS A 709 -21.98 19.53 -20.30
C HIS A 709 -23.48 19.70 -20.47
N PHE A 710 -24.27 18.82 -19.80
CA PHE A 710 -25.74 18.86 -19.89
C PHE A 710 -26.32 19.35 -18.56
N TRP A 711 -27.34 20.20 -18.67
CA TRP A 711 -28.03 20.85 -17.57
C TRP A 711 -29.43 21.35 -17.97
N THR A 712 -30.11 22.14 -17.15
CA THR A 712 -31.50 22.53 -17.36
C THR A 712 -31.74 23.31 -18.65
N LYS A 713 -30.75 24.07 -19.19
CA LYS A 713 -30.84 24.79 -20.46
C LYS A 713 -30.16 24.10 -21.64
N ASN A 714 -29.40 23.04 -21.37
CA ASN A 714 -28.82 22.13 -22.37
C ASN A 714 -29.21 20.68 -22.03
N PRO A 715 -30.49 20.28 -22.26
CA PRO A 715 -31.01 19.01 -21.82
C PRO A 715 -30.50 17.83 -22.65
N ILE A 716 -30.44 16.66 -22.09
CA ILE A 716 -30.23 15.38 -22.78
C ILE A 716 -31.57 15.00 -23.47
N THR A 717 -31.51 14.74 -24.76
CA THR A 717 -32.67 14.40 -25.58
C THR A 717 -32.53 13.09 -26.35
N ARG A 718 -31.33 12.51 -26.40
CA ARG A 718 -30.99 11.28 -27.11
C ARG A 718 -30.15 10.37 -26.25
N GLU A 719 -30.23 9.06 -26.52
CA GLU A 719 -29.49 8.00 -25.75
C GLU A 719 -27.97 8.03 -25.93
N ASP A 720 -27.48 8.72 -27.02
CA ASP A 720 -26.03 8.91 -27.25
C ASP A 720 -25.46 10.19 -26.59
N GLN A 721 -26.31 10.96 -25.94
CA GLN A 721 -25.91 12.07 -25.07
C GLN A 721 -25.83 11.60 -23.63
N VAL A 722 -24.67 11.75 -22.95
CA VAL A 722 -24.43 11.27 -21.59
C VAL A 722 -23.80 12.38 -20.77
N GLN A 723 -24.33 12.64 -19.57
CA GLN A 723 -23.65 13.51 -18.62
C GLN A 723 -22.46 12.79 -18.04
N ILE A 724 -21.27 13.23 -18.43
CA ILE A 724 -19.98 12.75 -17.93
C ILE A 724 -19.32 13.90 -17.17
N TYR A 725 -19.05 13.68 -15.89
CA TYR A 725 -18.27 14.59 -15.04
C TYR A 725 -16.81 14.18 -15.18
N GLU A 726 -16.02 15.04 -15.82
CA GLU A 726 -14.63 14.75 -16.18
C GLU A 726 -13.84 16.04 -16.39
N GLU A 727 -12.54 15.91 -16.36
CA GLU A 727 -11.60 16.92 -16.81
C GLU A 727 -10.95 16.44 -18.11
N LEU A 728 -10.92 17.31 -19.12
CA LEU A 728 -10.33 17.02 -20.42
C LEU A 728 -9.40 18.13 -20.83
N GLU A 729 -8.19 17.74 -21.17
CA GLU A 729 -7.11 18.64 -21.55
C GLU A 729 -6.65 18.39 -22.98
N VAL A 730 -6.09 19.42 -23.56
CA VAL A 730 -5.45 19.34 -24.87
C VAL A 730 -3.95 19.61 -24.74
N ASN A 731 -3.22 19.03 -25.69
CA ASN A 731 -1.80 19.31 -25.87
C ASN A 731 -1.59 20.69 -26.57
N PRO A 732 -0.34 21.20 -26.66
CA PRO A 732 -0.04 22.47 -27.34
C PRO A 732 -0.44 22.52 -28.81
N GLU A 733 -0.75 21.37 -29.43
CA GLU A 733 -1.26 21.26 -30.81
C GLU A 733 -2.79 21.26 -30.87
N GLY A 734 -3.51 21.36 -29.75
CA GLY A 734 -4.95 21.44 -29.62
C GLY A 734 -5.72 20.12 -29.74
N PHE A 735 -5.09 18.99 -29.44
CA PHE A 735 -5.71 17.66 -29.43
C PHE A 735 -5.85 17.13 -28.03
N LEU A 736 -6.94 16.42 -27.75
CA LEU A 736 -7.15 15.74 -26.47
C LEU A 736 -5.99 14.80 -26.17
N THR A 737 -5.51 14.84 -24.94
CA THR A 737 -4.38 14.05 -24.50
C THR A 737 -4.52 13.63 -23.02
N THR A 738 -3.92 12.50 -22.67
CA THR A 738 -3.68 12.07 -21.28
C THR A 738 -2.19 11.98 -20.98
N SER A 739 -1.33 12.61 -21.81
CA SER A 739 0.10 12.74 -21.54
C SER A 739 0.31 13.93 -20.61
N PHE A 740 0.83 13.67 -19.41
CA PHE A 740 0.89 14.64 -18.32
C PHE A 740 1.80 15.84 -18.57
N ILE A 741 2.95 15.62 -19.24
CA ILE A 741 3.87 16.71 -19.55
C ILE A 741 3.54 17.38 -20.90
N ALA A 742 2.41 17.04 -21.51
CA ALA A 742 1.86 17.72 -22.69
C ALA A 742 0.51 18.41 -22.41
N LEU A 743 0.09 18.53 -21.17
CA LEU A 743 -1.15 19.22 -20.80
C LEU A 743 -0.96 20.72 -20.96
N ASP A 744 -1.69 21.35 -21.88
CA ASP A 744 -1.55 22.77 -22.17
C ASP A 744 -2.67 23.62 -21.55
N HIS A 745 -3.92 23.24 -21.77
CA HIS A 745 -5.07 23.86 -21.13
C HIS A 745 -6.28 22.94 -21.12
N LYS A 746 -7.23 23.21 -20.22
CA LYS A 746 -8.49 22.51 -20.11
C LYS A 746 -9.43 22.94 -21.25
N VAL A 747 -10.18 22.00 -21.81
CA VAL A 747 -11.30 22.25 -22.75
C VAL A 747 -12.64 21.87 -22.14
N LYS A 748 -12.60 21.07 -21.08
CA LYS A 748 -13.76 20.71 -20.27
C LYS A 748 -13.28 20.43 -18.84
N ASP A 749 -13.90 21.04 -17.85
CA ASP A 749 -13.86 20.68 -16.44
C ASP A 749 -15.24 20.92 -15.83
N ASN A 750 -16.09 19.92 -15.97
CA ASN A 750 -17.45 19.93 -15.40
C ASN A 750 -17.54 18.95 -14.20
N ARG A 751 -16.41 18.62 -13.57
CA ARG A 751 -16.39 17.85 -12.33
C ARG A 751 -17.24 18.57 -11.29
N LEU A 752 -17.95 17.80 -10.47
CA LEU A 752 -18.74 18.38 -9.40
C LEU A 752 -17.83 19.07 -8.40
N GLN A 753 -17.96 20.39 -8.29
CA GLN A 753 -17.15 21.17 -7.37
C GLN A 753 -17.44 20.82 -5.91
N PRO A 754 -16.53 21.05 -4.96
CA PRO A 754 -16.85 20.90 -3.55
C PRO A 754 -17.84 21.96 -3.10
N ARG A 755 -18.60 21.67 -2.07
CA ARG A 755 -19.47 22.67 -1.44
C ARG A 755 -18.63 23.83 -0.91
N GLY A 756 -19.16 25.04 -1.03
CA GLY A 756 -18.48 26.26 -0.66
C GLY A 756 -17.52 26.81 -1.69
N TRP A 757 -17.28 26.13 -2.82
CA TRP A 757 -16.43 26.65 -3.88
C TRP A 757 -16.89 28.04 -4.34
N SER A 758 -15.92 28.92 -4.55
CA SER A 758 -16.19 30.30 -4.95
C SER A 758 -15.26 30.74 -6.11
N PRO A 759 -15.80 31.46 -7.13
CA PRO A 759 -14.95 32.00 -8.17
C PRO A 759 -14.00 33.12 -7.69
N LYS A 760 -14.14 33.54 -6.43
CA LYS A 760 -13.25 34.49 -5.74
C LYS A 760 -12.41 33.82 -4.64
N GLY A 761 -12.51 32.53 -4.48
CA GLY A 761 -11.75 31.79 -3.50
C GLY A 761 -10.30 31.55 -3.93
N PRO A 762 -9.48 30.98 -3.07
CA PRO A 762 -8.11 30.66 -3.41
C PRO A 762 -8.05 29.67 -4.59
N TYR A 763 -7.10 29.86 -5.49
CA TYR A 763 -6.88 29.01 -6.65
C TYR A 763 -8.13 28.76 -7.52
N ALA A 764 -9.03 29.74 -7.58
CA ALA A 764 -10.26 29.63 -8.38
C ALA A 764 -9.97 29.52 -9.89
N GLU A 765 -8.85 30.01 -10.36
CA GLU A 765 -8.43 29.92 -11.75
C GLU A 765 -8.01 28.48 -12.10
N GLU A 766 -7.29 27.80 -11.22
CA GLU A 766 -6.81 26.43 -11.39
C GLU A 766 -7.92 25.38 -11.16
N THR A 767 -8.87 25.69 -10.27
CA THR A 767 -9.92 24.76 -9.83
C THR A 767 -11.30 25.07 -10.41
N GLY A 768 -11.38 26.10 -11.25
CA GLY A 768 -12.63 26.56 -11.83
C GLY A 768 -13.18 25.62 -12.91
N PRO A 769 -14.51 25.72 -13.17
CA PRO A 769 -15.15 24.94 -14.21
C PRO A 769 -14.78 25.48 -15.61
N GLU A 770 -14.66 24.55 -16.57
CA GLU A 770 -14.47 24.86 -17.98
C GLU A 770 -15.52 24.11 -18.82
N GLY A 771 -15.98 24.69 -19.92
CA GLY A 771 -16.96 24.08 -20.84
C GLY A 771 -18.37 23.90 -20.25
N THR A 772 -18.70 24.59 -19.15
CA THR A 772 -20.04 24.56 -18.53
C THR A 772 -20.99 25.63 -19.05
N CYS A 773 -20.61 26.36 -20.11
CA CYS A 773 -21.39 27.41 -20.75
C CYS A 773 -21.80 26.97 -22.16
N ILE A 774 -23.02 27.37 -22.59
CA ILE A 774 -23.51 27.23 -23.98
C ILE A 774 -23.31 28.53 -24.76
N GLN A 775 -23.58 28.50 -26.07
CA GLN A 775 -23.52 29.71 -26.94
C GLN A 775 -24.22 30.92 -26.31
N GLY A 776 -23.59 32.08 -26.41
CA GLY A 776 -24.05 33.31 -25.79
C GLY A 776 -23.62 33.53 -24.35
N ASN A 777 -22.61 32.81 -23.89
CA ASN A 777 -22.06 32.87 -22.54
C ASN A 777 -23.10 32.64 -21.41
N VAL A 778 -24.06 31.78 -21.69
CA VAL A 778 -25.05 31.33 -20.70
C VAL A 778 -24.48 30.13 -19.98
N CYS A 779 -23.94 30.34 -18.78
CA CYS A 779 -23.29 29.31 -17.96
C CYS A 779 -24.26 28.64 -17.02
N ASP A 780 -23.93 27.40 -16.63
CA ASP A 780 -24.70 26.68 -15.61
C ASP A 780 -24.51 27.36 -14.26
N PRO A 781 -25.57 27.87 -13.61
CA PRO A 781 -25.46 28.55 -12.33
C PRO A 781 -25.05 27.65 -11.20
N ASP A 782 -25.23 26.34 -11.32
CA ASP A 782 -24.83 25.37 -10.32
C ASP A 782 -23.30 25.36 -10.07
N TYR A 783 -22.53 25.76 -11.09
CA TYR A 783 -21.07 25.89 -11.01
C TYR A 783 -20.59 27.26 -10.52
N GLN A 784 -21.49 28.14 -10.12
CA GLN A 784 -21.16 29.48 -9.64
C GLN A 784 -21.63 29.77 -8.21
N ASN A 785 -22.49 28.91 -7.66
CA ASN A 785 -23.22 29.19 -6.42
C ASN A 785 -22.69 28.48 -5.19
N GLY A 786 -21.62 27.66 -5.32
CA GLY A 786 -21.01 26.92 -4.23
C GLY A 786 -21.86 25.79 -3.64
N SER A 787 -22.91 25.37 -4.35
CA SER A 787 -23.81 24.31 -3.87
C SER A 787 -23.17 22.93 -3.84
N GLY A 788 -22.11 22.72 -4.61
CA GLY A 788 -21.51 21.40 -4.85
C GLY A 788 -22.45 20.45 -5.59
N ALA A 789 -23.44 20.96 -6.33
CA ALA A 789 -24.45 20.15 -6.99
C ALA A 789 -24.58 20.55 -8.46
N ASN A 790 -25.16 19.64 -9.27
CA ASN A 790 -25.58 19.92 -10.64
C ASN A 790 -26.95 19.28 -10.91
N VAL A 791 -27.80 19.99 -11.64
CA VAL A 791 -29.12 19.48 -12.08
C VAL A 791 -29.11 19.20 -13.57
N VAL A 792 -29.12 17.91 -13.92
CA VAL A 792 -29.17 17.42 -15.30
C VAL A 792 -30.62 17.22 -15.71
N ARG A 793 -31.02 17.81 -16.84
CA ARG A 793 -32.37 17.68 -17.40
C ARG A 793 -32.38 16.71 -18.58
N TYR A 794 -33.36 15.82 -18.59
CA TYR A 794 -33.68 14.92 -19.69
C TYR A 794 -35.03 15.31 -20.27
N VAL A 795 -35.13 15.36 -21.60
CA VAL A 795 -36.40 15.64 -22.33
C VAL A 795 -36.58 14.56 -23.37
N ILE A 796 -37.44 13.60 -23.07
CA ILE A 796 -37.54 12.34 -23.79
C ILE A 796 -38.89 12.27 -24.48
N PRO A 797 -39.00 12.01 -25.83
CA PRO A 797 -40.28 11.81 -26.50
C PRO A 797 -41.06 10.65 -25.90
N LEU A 798 -42.36 10.82 -25.61
CA LEU A 798 -43.21 9.73 -25.13
C LEU A 798 -43.34 8.60 -26.15
N ALA A 799 -43.15 8.90 -27.44
CA ALA A 799 -43.15 7.92 -28.52
C ALA A 799 -41.86 7.09 -28.61
N ALA A 800 -40.82 7.38 -27.83
CA ALA A 800 -39.59 6.59 -27.82
C ALA A 800 -39.86 5.20 -27.24
N CYS A 801 -39.34 4.17 -27.93
CA CYS A 801 -39.49 2.78 -27.54
C CYS A 801 -38.17 2.01 -27.73
N ARG A 802 -37.87 1.06 -26.83
CA ARG A 802 -36.70 0.17 -26.88
C ARG A 802 -37.16 -1.26 -26.62
N ASN A 803 -36.85 -2.20 -27.52
CA ASN A 803 -37.17 -3.62 -27.40
C ASN A 803 -38.64 -3.92 -27.02
N GLY A 804 -39.60 -3.11 -27.54
CA GLY A 804 -41.04 -3.30 -27.30
C GLY A 804 -41.58 -2.57 -26.05
N ALA A 805 -40.73 -2.06 -25.16
CA ALA A 805 -41.12 -1.16 -24.07
C ALA A 805 -41.12 0.30 -24.54
N CYS A 806 -42.13 1.08 -24.18
CA CYS A 806 -42.28 2.47 -24.63
C CYS A 806 -42.33 3.46 -23.45
N VAL A 807 -41.75 4.64 -23.63
CA VAL A 807 -41.72 5.73 -22.61
C VAL A 807 -43.12 6.16 -22.21
N SER A 808 -44.10 6.09 -23.14
CA SER A 808 -45.51 6.39 -22.85
C SER A 808 -46.12 5.48 -21.76
N ALA A 809 -45.71 4.20 -21.72
CA ALA A 809 -46.16 3.19 -20.76
C ALA A 809 -45.26 3.11 -19.51
N ALA A 810 -44.14 3.79 -19.50
CA ALA A 810 -43.18 3.70 -18.41
C ALA A 810 -43.75 4.21 -17.09
N THR A 811 -43.38 3.52 -16.00
CA THR A 811 -43.90 3.73 -14.64
C THR A 811 -42.85 4.29 -13.68
N THR A 812 -41.58 4.07 -13.95
CA THR A 812 -40.49 4.49 -13.03
C THR A 812 -39.28 5.02 -13.80
N VAL A 813 -38.54 5.88 -13.09
CA VAL A 813 -37.21 6.39 -13.49
C VAL A 813 -36.18 5.97 -12.47
N ARG A 814 -35.02 5.55 -12.93
CA ARG A 814 -33.84 5.27 -12.10
C ARG A 814 -32.64 6.01 -12.67
N ALA A 815 -31.92 6.71 -11.81
CA ALA A 815 -30.65 7.37 -12.15
C ALA A 815 -29.56 6.83 -11.24
N THR A 816 -28.45 6.33 -11.81
CA THR A 816 -27.30 5.85 -11.06
C THR A 816 -26.07 6.63 -11.47
N LEU A 817 -25.32 7.13 -10.50
CA LEU A 817 -24.01 7.74 -10.72
C LEU A 817 -22.96 6.65 -10.61
N TYR A 818 -22.21 6.45 -11.68
CA TYR A 818 -21.06 5.56 -11.72
C TYR A 818 -19.75 6.34 -11.73
N TYR A 819 -18.74 5.76 -11.08
CA TYR A 819 -17.35 6.22 -11.15
C TYR A 819 -16.51 5.21 -11.93
N GLN A 820 -15.58 5.72 -12.72
CA GLN A 820 -14.66 4.92 -13.51
C GLN A 820 -13.22 5.38 -13.29
N THR A 821 -12.40 4.49 -12.74
CA THR A 821 -10.98 4.75 -12.40
C THR A 821 -10.16 4.97 -13.66
N ILE A 822 -10.34 4.11 -14.68
CA ILE A 822 -9.67 4.20 -15.97
C ILE A 822 -10.70 3.96 -17.08
N PRO A 823 -11.00 4.95 -17.92
CA PRO A 823 -11.87 4.75 -19.08
C PRO A 823 -11.15 3.99 -20.18
N HIS A 824 -11.93 3.40 -21.06
CA HIS A 824 -11.42 2.55 -22.15
C HIS A 824 -10.48 3.33 -23.09
N TYR A 825 -10.82 4.58 -23.45
CA TYR A 825 -9.97 5.41 -24.32
C TYR A 825 -8.57 5.65 -23.73
N TYR A 826 -8.44 5.73 -22.40
CA TYR A 826 -7.15 5.86 -21.72
C TYR A 826 -6.28 4.63 -21.98
N LEU A 827 -6.84 3.42 -21.83
CA LEU A 827 -6.11 2.17 -22.09
C LEU A 827 -5.70 2.05 -23.57
N GLU A 828 -6.60 2.43 -24.49
CA GLU A 828 -6.27 2.45 -25.92
C GLU A 828 -5.15 3.43 -26.23
N GLN A 829 -5.14 4.60 -25.61
CA GLN A 829 -4.05 5.55 -25.76
C GLN A 829 -2.74 4.97 -25.24
N ARG A 830 -2.71 4.40 -24.01
CA ARG A 830 -1.50 3.73 -23.49
C ARG A 830 -0.97 2.68 -24.48
N ALA A 831 -1.83 1.80 -24.95
CA ALA A 831 -1.48 0.76 -25.92
C ALA A 831 -1.06 1.31 -27.29
N THR A 832 -1.47 2.53 -27.66
CA THR A 832 -1.06 3.21 -28.89
C THR A 832 0.28 3.91 -28.72
N ASP A 833 0.45 4.66 -27.64
CA ASP A 833 1.61 5.50 -27.38
C ASP A 833 2.87 4.69 -27.07
N ALA A 834 2.75 3.57 -26.37
CA ALA A 834 3.89 2.78 -25.96
C ALA A 834 3.70 1.28 -26.15
N LYS A 835 4.81 0.58 -26.40
CA LYS A 835 4.87 -0.87 -26.60
C LYS A 835 5.81 -1.56 -25.58
N GLY A 836 6.25 -0.82 -24.58
CA GLY A 836 7.13 -1.35 -23.56
C GLY A 836 6.48 -2.40 -22.68
N ILE A 837 7.29 -3.08 -21.87
CA ILE A 837 6.89 -4.22 -21.06
C ILE A 837 5.77 -3.85 -20.05
N ASP A 838 5.80 -2.63 -19.51
CA ASP A 838 4.82 -2.19 -18.50
C ASP A 838 3.44 -1.96 -19.12
N THR A 839 3.40 -1.37 -20.33
CA THR A 839 2.14 -1.24 -21.08
C THR A 839 1.57 -2.60 -21.49
N GLN A 840 2.43 -3.53 -21.94
CA GLN A 840 1.99 -4.88 -22.27
C GLN A 840 1.42 -5.62 -21.04
N ARG A 841 2.01 -5.42 -19.87
CA ARG A 841 1.48 -5.97 -18.60
C ARG A 841 0.13 -5.39 -18.25
N LEU A 842 -0.04 -4.06 -18.32
CA LEU A 842 -1.33 -3.42 -18.05
C LEU A 842 -2.41 -3.97 -19.00
N VAL A 843 -2.13 -4.06 -20.30
CA VAL A 843 -3.05 -4.64 -21.31
C VAL A 843 -3.41 -6.09 -20.95
N ARG A 844 -2.42 -6.90 -20.53
CA ARG A 844 -2.67 -8.27 -20.07
C ARG A 844 -3.52 -8.28 -18.80
N PHE A 845 -3.18 -7.48 -17.80
CA PHE A 845 -3.94 -7.43 -16.55
C PHE A 845 -5.39 -7.02 -16.80
N THR A 846 -5.64 -5.98 -17.59
CA THR A 846 -7.00 -5.54 -17.91
C THR A 846 -7.79 -6.55 -18.75
N ARG A 847 -7.12 -7.33 -19.59
CA ARG A 847 -7.75 -8.44 -20.33
C ARG A 847 -8.16 -9.58 -19.39
N ASP A 848 -7.28 -9.96 -18.47
CA ASP A 848 -7.40 -11.17 -17.66
C ASP A 848 -8.11 -10.89 -16.32
N LEU A 849 -8.29 -9.61 -15.94
CA LEU A 849 -8.96 -9.20 -14.70
C LEU A 849 -10.42 -9.69 -14.69
N LYS A 850 -10.78 -10.38 -13.63
CA LYS A 850 -12.15 -10.88 -13.38
C LYS A 850 -12.88 -9.90 -12.47
N VAL A 851 -13.82 -9.16 -13.02
CA VAL A 851 -14.60 -8.16 -12.27
C VAL A 851 -16.03 -8.60 -11.98
N ALA A 852 -16.54 -9.63 -12.66
CA ALA A 852 -17.89 -10.14 -12.43
C ALA A 852 -18.08 -10.57 -10.97
N GLY A 853 -19.10 -10.03 -10.32
CA GLY A 853 -19.39 -10.27 -8.90
C GLY A 853 -18.52 -9.47 -7.93
N THR A 854 -17.66 -8.58 -8.41
CA THR A 854 -16.91 -7.61 -7.59
C THR A 854 -17.63 -6.26 -7.55
N PRO A 855 -17.24 -5.33 -6.66
CA PRO A 855 -17.84 -4.00 -6.64
C PRO A 855 -17.65 -3.18 -7.93
N VAL A 856 -16.70 -3.56 -8.78
CA VAL A 856 -16.41 -2.90 -10.07
C VAL A 856 -16.88 -3.75 -11.27
N ASP A 857 -17.98 -4.45 -11.11
CA ASP A 857 -18.60 -5.17 -12.22
C ASP A 857 -18.82 -4.23 -13.41
N ASN A 858 -18.59 -4.74 -14.61
CA ASN A 858 -18.59 -3.95 -15.85
C ASN A 858 -17.60 -2.73 -15.82
N TRP A 859 -16.54 -2.80 -15.03
CA TRP A 859 -15.49 -1.76 -14.91
C TRP A 859 -15.97 -0.41 -14.39
N VAL A 860 -17.10 -0.39 -13.69
CA VAL A 860 -17.68 0.82 -13.10
C VAL A 860 -18.01 0.57 -11.63
N LEU A 861 -17.80 1.59 -10.80
CA LEU A 861 -18.13 1.56 -9.38
C LEU A 861 -19.42 2.36 -9.15
N PRO A 862 -20.53 1.75 -8.70
CA PRO A 862 -21.73 2.49 -8.36
C PRO A 862 -21.52 3.35 -7.11
N ILE A 863 -21.83 4.62 -7.22
CA ILE A 863 -21.71 5.61 -6.15
C ILE A 863 -23.04 5.81 -5.45
N ALA A 864 -24.06 6.24 -6.17
CA ALA A 864 -25.38 6.53 -5.62
C ALA A 864 -26.47 6.27 -6.66
N THR A 865 -27.66 5.93 -6.20
CA THR A 865 -28.82 5.72 -7.04
C THR A 865 -30.02 6.48 -6.49
N GLY A 866 -30.73 7.19 -7.35
CA GLY A 866 -32.02 7.83 -7.09
C GLY A 866 -33.10 7.30 -8.04
N GLY A 867 -34.35 7.33 -7.60
CA GLY A 867 -35.48 6.93 -8.43
C GLY A 867 -36.75 7.70 -8.10
N ALA A 868 -37.71 7.69 -9.04
CA ALA A 868 -39.05 8.26 -8.86
C ALA A 868 -40.06 7.52 -9.71
N SER A 869 -41.33 7.56 -9.28
CA SER A 869 -42.47 7.13 -10.11
C SER A 869 -42.76 8.17 -11.19
N ILE A 870 -43.21 7.71 -12.34
CA ILE A 870 -43.68 8.57 -13.44
C ILE A 870 -45.17 8.78 -13.25
N PRO A 871 -45.67 10.03 -13.22
CA PRO A 871 -47.10 10.33 -13.01
C PRO A 871 -47.99 9.85 -14.17
#